data_53865c336f7969fba08f24e3fb16e277
#
_entry.id   53865c336f7969fba08f24e3fb16e277
#
_cell.length_a   1.000
_cell.length_b   1.000
_cell.length_c   1.000
_cell.angle_alpha   90.00
_cell.angle_beta   90.00
_cell.angle_gamma   90.00
#
_symmetry.space_group_name_H-M   'P 1'
#
loop_
_entity.id
_entity.type
_entity.pdbx_description
1 polymer ?
#
loop_
_entity_poly.entity_id
_entity_poly.type
_entity_poly.pdbx_seq_one_letter_code
_entity_poly.pdbx_strand_id
1 'polypeptide(L)'
;MFTFHKRKVIAIATAVAALAATAVAPTASASKSDSKAVTLTLLHNNDGESSLDTSTLKSGSVTYRYGGIAAFKSVYDRESTAARAAGNAVFGVYAGDSFLASKTLICSQPADATSKVKPFDARALREVGYDALVLGNHEFDYSPSFLSRYLRTFAKNGKPTIPVLSGNMEFSKEESLTDLIGPVGQTSNSATPGKNISQWMVYTDAETGAKIGVVTAVTPLLPTISSPGKSRLLTATLDAVAKRLQKQINELQKQGINKIILVSHLQDLNNDKALVAKLKGVDIAVGGGGDELLQSDYIANTTELLPGESAPVGTYPTNVTDAAGKVVPVVTTSGNYKYLGRVDVRFDKKGNVVEVVQATSFPRRVIPSSAEATALGVTDSVVPNDQLLTKVIAPLNGCLAGFTTPFAKSDILFNTARGSASAAGVRTVETNGGNLVADSFVYLYDQVASKEGLPARSASNPVVAVQNGGGIRQNAGDLLPVSGSAPGTISRGNTFDLLPFDNRFALFTDMNATQLKEVFERSCSVGTSGGGQFLQISGLKVTCKRSNTAMVVGNPAPGLQYGAVTTAGSRVVSLTLADGTKLVDNGAVVAGAPAVDVITNSFTATGGDNFPTFGAATSKVLGYSYEEALYRYLLSFPKGADGLPTVPASDARYKSGGEGQSPGSRSTS
;
A
#
# COMPACT_ATOMS: atom_id res chain seq x y z
N MET A 1 0.15 -69.48 -38.62
CA MET A 1 -0.10 -70.68 -37.78
C MET A 1 -1.13 -70.22 -36.77
N PHE A 2 -2.40 -70.49 -37.09
CA PHE A 2 -3.34 -71.35 -36.39
C PHE A 2 -3.59 -70.97 -34.95
N THR A 3 -4.80 -70.72 -34.37
CA THR A 3 -6.16 -71.21 -34.75
C THR A 3 -7.19 -70.41 -33.95
N PHE A 4 -8.29 -70.14 -34.57
CA PHE A 4 -9.65 -69.87 -34.08
C PHE A 4 -10.08 -70.75 -32.88
N HIS A 5 -10.93 -70.18 -31.96
CA HIS A 5 -12.20 -70.90 -31.66
C HIS A 5 -13.27 -69.95 -31.16
N LYS A 6 -14.47 -70.25 -31.66
CA LYS A 6 -15.75 -69.57 -31.70
C LYS A 6 -16.65 -69.88 -30.48
N ARG A 7 -17.59 -68.96 -30.25
CA ARG A 7 -19.04 -69.16 -29.86
C ARG A 7 -19.32 -69.38 -28.36
N LYS A 8 -20.25 -68.63 -27.75
CA LYS A 8 -21.72 -68.78 -27.93
C LYS A 8 -22.45 -67.54 -27.41
N VAL A 9 -23.48 -67.14 -28.21
CA VAL A 9 -24.57 -66.24 -27.90
C VAL A 9 -25.59 -66.97 -27.02
N ILE A 10 -26.07 -66.34 -25.94
CA ILE A 10 -27.39 -66.65 -25.36
C ILE A 10 -28.08 -65.31 -25.10
N ALA A 11 -29.13 -65.08 -25.86
CA ALA A 11 -30.13 -64.05 -25.64
C ALA A 11 -31.14 -64.53 -24.60
N ILE A 12 -31.44 -63.77 -23.58
CA ILE A 12 -32.68 -63.87 -22.81
C ILE A 12 -33.29 -62.49 -22.71
N ALA A 13 -34.50 -62.41 -23.19
CA ALA A 13 -35.34 -61.24 -23.23
C ALA A 13 -36.13 -61.04 -21.92
N THR A 14 -36.58 -59.78 -21.76
CA THR A 14 -37.76 -59.35 -21.00
C THR A 14 -37.67 -59.13 -19.50
N ALA A 15 -37.76 -57.85 -19.11
CA ALA A 15 -38.96 -57.29 -18.48
C ALA A 15 -38.77 -55.78 -18.27
N VAL A 16 -39.57 -54.97 -18.93
CA VAL A 16 -39.75 -53.54 -18.68
C VAL A 16 -40.52 -53.39 -17.37
N ALA A 17 -39.88 -52.89 -16.33
CA ALA A 17 -40.59 -52.32 -15.17
C ALA A 17 -40.30 -50.80 -15.14
N ALA A 18 -41.29 -50.01 -15.52
CA ALA A 18 -41.27 -48.57 -15.38
C ALA A 18 -41.35 -48.21 -13.89
N LEU A 19 -40.19 -47.87 -13.28
CA LEU A 19 -40.17 -47.14 -12.03
C LEU A 19 -40.24 -45.63 -12.33
N ALA A 20 -41.36 -45.02 -11.98
CA ALA A 20 -41.52 -43.59 -11.92
C ALA A 20 -40.56 -43.07 -10.80
N ALA A 21 -39.43 -42.53 -11.23
CA ALA A 21 -38.54 -41.77 -10.33
C ALA A 21 -39.24 -40.43 -10.06
N THR A 22 -39.90 -40.32 -8.92
CA THR A 22 -40.25 -39.01 -8.35
C THR A 22 -38.95 -38.31 -8.00
N ALA A 23 -38.60 -37.30 -8.81
CA ALA A 23 -37.53 -36.37 -8.49
C ALA A 23 -37.94 -35.62 -7.21
N VAL A 24 -37.44 -36.03 -6.07
CA VAL A 24 -37.45 -35.22 -4.86
C VAL A 24 -36.45 -34.09 -5.12
N ALA A 25 -36.98 -32.92 -5.45
CA ALA A 25 -36.19 -31.69 -5.44
C ALA A 25 -35.54 -31.58 -4.02
N PRO A 26 -34.22 -31.27 -3.92
CA PRO A 26 -33.65 -31.01 -2.63
C PRO A 26 -34.37 -29.77 -2.08
N THR A 27 -35.19 -29.98 -1.05
CA THR A 27 -35.67 -28.87 -0.23
C THR A 27 -34.45 -28.16 0.31
N ALA A 28 -34.26 -26.93 -0.13
CA ALA A 28 -33.26 -26.04 0.46
C ALA A 28 -33.58 -25.98 1.98
N SER A 29 -32.78 -26.68 2.75
CA SER A 29 -32.84 -26.61 4.21
C SER A 29 -32.55 -25.15 4.54
N ALA A 30 -33.55 -24.41 4.99
CA ALA A 30 -33.36 -23.10 5.55
C ALA A 30 -32.29 -23.24 6.64
N SER A 31 -31.12 -22.61 6.42
CA SER A 31 -30.01 -22.61 7.37
C SER A 31 -30.58 -22.10 8.70
N LYS A 32 -30.54 -22.92 9.74
CA LYS A 32 -30.92 -22.48 11.09
C LYS A 32 -30.04 -21.27 11.41
N SER A 33 -30.66 -20.14 11.74
CA SER A 33 -29.92 -18.96 12.19
C SER A 33 -29.04 -19.36 13.38
N ASP A 34 -27.82 -18.82 13.43
CA ASP A 34 -26.90 -19.00 14.56
C ASP A 34 -27.55 -18.44 15.84
N SER A 35 -28.10 -19.32 16.67
CA SER A 35 -28.99 -18.96 17.77
C SER A 35 -28.31 -18.88 19.14
N LYS A 36 -26.97 -18.83 19.20
CA LYS A 36 -26.23 -18.74 20.45
C LYS A 36 -25.82 -17.30 20.74
N ALA A 37 -26.02 -16.85 21.99
CA ALA A 37 -25.32 -15.66 22.47
C ALA A 37 -23.84 -15.98 22.56
N VAL A 38 -22.98 -15.05 22.13
CA VAL A 38 -21.52 -15.25 22.05
C VAL A 38 -20.79 -13.92 22.29
N THR A 39 -19.67 -13.99 22.99
CA THR A 39 -18.69 -12.89 22.95
C THR A 39 -17.69 -13.18 21.86
N LEU A 40 -17.51 -12.23 20.94
CA LEU A 40 -16.50 -12.26 19.90
C LEU A 40 -15.32 -11.39 20.31
N THR A 41 -14.14 -11.96 20.34
CA THR A 41 -12.87 -11.23 20.35
C THR A 41 -12.41 -11.05 18.92
N LEU A 42 -12.39 -9.82 18.43
CA LEU A 42 -11.80 -9.45 17.16
C LEU A 42 -10.38 -8.95 17.42
N LEU A 43 -9.39 -9.64 16.84
CA LEU A 43 -7.98 -9.22 16.80
C LEU A 43 -7.67 -8.66 15.43
N HIS A 44 -7.10 -7.46 15.35
CA HIS A 44 -6.84 -6.82 14.07
C HIS A 44 -5.57 -5.96 14.09
N ASN A 45 -5.01 -5.75 12.94
CA ASN A 45 -4.08 -4.66 12.63
C ASN A 45 -4.09 -4.36 11.14
N ASN A 46 -3.42 -3.30 10.74
CA ASN A 46 -3.32 -2.76 9.39
C ASN A 46 -1.91 -2.20 9.18
N ASP A 47 -1.57 -1.88 7.93
CA ASP A 47 -0.42 -1.05 7.54
C ASP A 47 0.91 -1.52 8.18
N GLY A 48 1.21 -2.81 8.04
CA GLY A 48 2.48 -3.37 8.51
C GLY A 48 3.69 -2.90 7.72
N GLU A 49 3.47 -2.56 6.44
CA GLU A 49 4.36 -1.81 5.56
C GLU A 49 5.80 -2.31 5.56
N SER A 50 5.99 -3.63 5.54
CA SER A 50 7.32 -4.29 5.60
C SER A 50 8.15 -3.97 6.85
N SER A 51 7.57 -3.42 7.90
CA SER A 51 8.24 -3.14 9.18
C SER A 51 8.42 -4.41 10.02
N LEU A 52 9.03 -5.44 9.41
CA LEU A 52 9.14 -6.78 9.99
C LEU A 52 10.10 -6.85 11.19
N ASP A 53 11.18 -6.07 11.19
CA ASP A 53 12.08 -5.96 12.35
C ASP A 53 11.60 -4.85 13.30
N THR A 54 12.18 -4.80 14.48
CA THR A 54 11.87 -3.80 15.49
C THR A 54 12.38 -2.42 15.08
N SER A 55 11.62 -1.39 15.44
CA SER A 55 12.03 0.02 15.37
C SER A 55 12.45 0.53 16.75
N THR A 56 12.93 1.77 16.83
CA THR A 56 13.32 2.41 18.09
C THR A 56 12.50 3.66 18.34
N LEU A 57 12.15 3.90 19.60
CA LEU A 57 11.50 5.12 20.06
C LEU A 57 12.19 5.64 21.31
N LYS A 58 12.21 6.95 21.48
CA LYS A 58 12.82 7.62 22.63
C LYS A 58 11.74 8.08 23.61
N SER A 59 11.91 7.73 24.89
CA SER A 59 11.09 8.23 25.99
C SER A 59 12.00 8.83 27.05
N GLY A 60 11.99 10.16 27.21
CA GLY A 60 12.96 10.87 28.04
C GLY A 60 14.41 10.65 27.53
N SER A 61 15.27 10.10 28.39
CA SER A 61 16.64 9.73 28.03
C SER A 61 16.79 8.29 27.52
N VAL A 62 15.74 7.46 27.62
CA VAL A 62 15.80 6.03 27.25
C VAL A 62 15.34 5.84 25.81
N THR A 63 16.19 5.18 25.01
CA THR A 63 15.81 4.68 23.69
C THR A 63 15.53 3.19 23.79
N TYR A 64 14.33 2.74 23.41
CA TYR A 64 13.90 1.35 23.50
C TYR A 64 13.39 0.84 22.17
N ARG A 65 13.29 -0.48 22.03
CA ARG A 65 12.76 -1.14 20.83
C ARG A 65 11.26 -1.37 20.96
N TYR A 66 10.54 -1.23 19.84
CA TYR A 66 9.11 -1.53 19.75
C TYR A 66 8.78 -2.17 18.40
N GLY A 67 7.56 -2.70 18.27
CA GLY A 67 7.06 -3.33 17.05
C GLY A 67 7.82 -4.60 16.68
N GLY A 68 7.89 -4.86 15.39
CA GLY A 68 8.48 -6.06 14.83
C GLY A 68 7.57 -7.28 14.91
N ILE A 69 7.50 -8.03 13.79
CA ILE A 69 6.53 -9.12 13.62
C ILE A 69 6.70 -10.28 14.61
N ALA A 70 7.94 -10.52 15.10
CA ALA A 70 8.20 -11.58 16.06
C ALA A 70 7.62 -11.26 17.45
N ALA A 71 7.73 -10.02 17.92
CA ALA A 71 7.08 -9.57 19.16
C ALA A 71 5.57 -9.44 18.97
N PHE A 72 5.12 -8.93 17.82
CA PHE A 72 3.70 -8.85 17.47
C PHE A 72 3.02 -10.22 17.54
N LYS A 73 3.62 -11.27 16.99
CA LYS A 73 3.11 -12.64 17.08
C LYS A 73 2.94 -13.09 18.53
N SER A 74 3.89 -12.78 19.40
CA SER A 74 3.79 -13.14 20.82
C SER A 74 2.65 -12.41 21.54
N VAL A 75 2.40 -11.14 21.20
CA VAL A 75 1.22 -10.41 21.69
C VAL A 75 -0.06 -11.03 21.14
N TYR A 76 -0.11 -11.34 19.84
CA TYR A 76 -1.27 -11.99 19.21
C TYR A 76 -1.61 -13.33 19.88
N ASP A 77 -0.63 -14.18 20.15
CA ASP A 77 -0.82 -15.47 20.82
C ASP A 77 -1.32 -15.29 22.26
N ARG A 78 -0.76 -14.33 22.99
CA ARG A 78 -1.22 -14.01 24.36
C ARG A 78 -2.69 -13.60 24.36
N GLU A 79 -3.09 -12.68 23.49
CA GLU A 79 -4.44 -12.14 23.44
C GLU A 79 -5.46 -13.18 22.93
N SER A 80 -5.10 -13.98 21.92
CA SER A 80 -5.98 -15.04 21.41
C SER A 80 -6.16 -16.16 22.42
N THR A 81 -5.09 -16.56 23.12
CA THR A 81 -5.15 -17.57 24.18
C THR A 81 -6.01 -17.10 25.35
N ALA A 82 -5.85 -15.85 25.78
CA ALA A 82 -6.67 -15.29 26.86
C ALA A 82 -8.15 -15.21 26.47
N ALA A 83 -8.47 -14.84 25.23
CA ALA A 83 -9.84 -14.80 24.73
C ALA A 83 -10.47 -16.20 24.67
N ARG A 84 -9.74 -17.20 24.18
CA ARG A 84 -10.18 -18.61 24.18
C ARG A 84 -10.42 -19.12 25.58
N ALA A 85 -9.51 -18.87 26.53
CA ALA A 85 -9.68 -19.24 27.94
C ALA A 85 -10.91 -18.60 28.57
N ALA A 86 -11.35 -17.43 28.11
CA ALA A 86 -12.59 -16.78 28.52
C ALA A 86 -13.85 -17.37 27.82
N GLY A 87 -13.72 -18.32 26.92
CA GLY A 87 -14.81 -18.93 26.16
C GLY A 87 -15.31 -18.08 24.98
N ASN A 88 -14.54 -17.08 24.55
CA ASN A 88 -14.91 -16.22 23.45
C ASN A 88 -14.67 -16.90 22.08
N ALA A 89 -15.53 -16.60 21.10
CA ALA A 89 -15.16 -16.77 19.70
C ALA A 89 -14.01 -15.82 19.39
N VAL A 90 -13.02 -16.27 18.58
CA VAL A 90 -11.87 -15.43 18.21
C VAL A 90 -11.79 -15.35 16.69
N PHE A 91 -11.69 -14.13 16.18
CA PHE A 91 -11.45 -13.87 14.76
C PHE A 91 -10.30 -12.89 14.60
N GLY A 92 -9.28 -13.31 13.86
CA GLY A 92 -8.11 -12.49 13.57
C GLY A 92 -8.09 -12.01 12.12
N VAL A 93 -7.97 -10.70 11.87
CA VAL A 93 -7.96 -10.14 10.52
C VAL A 93 -6.85 -9.12 10.33
N TYR A 94 -6.23 -9.16 9.15
CA TYR A 94 -5.28 -8.15 8.67
C TYR A 94 -5.96 -7.23 7.67
N ALA A 95 -5.95 -5.92 7.90
CA ALA A 95 -6.75 -4.95 7.16
C ALA A 95 -5.98 -4.20 6.04
N GLY A 96 -5.02 -4.85 5.39
CA GLY A 96 -4.35 -4.35 4.20
C GLY A 96 -3.02 -3.63 4.45
N ASP A 97 -2.30 -3.35 3.36
CA ASP A 97 -0.97 -2.73 3.32
C ASP A 97 0.07 -3.49 4.15
N SER A 98 0.20 -4.77 3.83
CA SER A 98 1.16 -5.67 4.49
C SER A 98 2.60 -5.32 4.15
N PHE A 99 2.84 -4.79 2.97
CA PHE A 99 4.14 -4.35 2.52
C PHE A 99 4.08 -2.95 1.90
N LEU A 100 5.17 -2.25 2.02
CA LEU A 100 5.46 -0.99 1.36
C LEU A 100 6.78 -1.11 0.62
N ALA A 101 6.90 -0.38 -0.47
CA ALA A 101 8.14 -0.26 -1.20
C ALA A 101 9.29 0.19 -0.28
N SER A 102 10.28 -0.69 -0.10
CA SER A 102 11.39 -0.54 0.84
C SER A 102 12.51 -1.53 0.52
N LYS A 103 13.70 -1.35 1.11
CA LYS A 103 14.78 -2.36 1.02
C LYS A 103 14.37 -3.73 1.56
N THR A 104 13.50 -3.78 2.57
CA THR A 104 12.90 -5.03 3.08
C THR A 104 12.13 -5.74 1.97
N LEU A 105 11.30 -5.02 1.22
CA LEU A 105 10.57 -5.58 0.10
C LEU A 105 11.48 -5.94 -1.08
N ILE A 106 12.55 -5.19 -1.33
CA ILE A 106 13.56 -5.55 -2.35
C ILE A 106 14.20 -6.91 -2.01
N CYS A 107 14.46 -7.22 -0.75
CA CYS A 107 14.90 -8.55 -0.33
C CYS A 107 13.87 -9.68 -0.63
N SER A 108 12.63 -9.34 -0.86
CA SER A 108 11.56 -10.24 -1.31
C SER A 108 11.49 -10.41 -2.83
N GLN A 109 12.22 -9.61 -3.60
CA GLN A 109 12.28 -9.75 -5.06
C GLN A 109 13.17 -10.93 -5.46
N PRO A 110 12.84 -11.66 -6.52
CA PRO A 110 13.74 -12.69 -7.04
C PRO A 110 14.99 -12.04 -7.63
N ALA A 111 16.15 -12.64 -7.37
CA ALA A 111 17.40 -12.21 -8.00
C ALA A 111 17.35 -12.39 -9.53
N ASP A 112 16.59 -13.38 -9.99
CA ASP A 112 16.33 -13.70 -11.40
C ASP A 112 14.99 -14.47 -11.54
N ALA A 113 14.58 -14.74 -12.77
CA ALA A 113 13.32 -15.44 -13.07
C ALA A 113 13.24 -16.87 -12.49
N THR A 114 14.36 -17.47 -12.11
CA THR A 114 14.43 -18.84 -11.54
C THR A 114 14.36 -18.84 -10.01
N SER A 115 14.53 -17.69 -9.38
CA SER A 115 14.53 -17.56 -7.92
C SER A 115 13.15 -17.91 -7.33
N LYS A 116 13.17 -18.80 -6.35
CA LYS A 116 11.99 -19.25 -5.59
C LYS A 116 11.82 -18.49 -4.26
N VAL A 117 12.43 -17.33 -4.11
CA VAL A 117 12.30 -16.52 -2.89
C VAL A 117 10.83 -16.20 -2.67
N LYS A 118 10.33 -16.59 -1.50
CA LYS A 118 8.99 -16.22 -1.04
C LYS A 118 9.06 -14.88 -0.31
N PRO A 119 8.15 -13.94 -0.59
CA PRO A 119 8.14 -12.64 0.08
C PRO A 119 8.17 -12.76 1.60
N PHE A 120 9.05 -11.99 2.24
CA PHE A 120 9.26 -12.05 3.70
C PHE A 120 7.99 -11.66 4.45
N ASP A 121 7.25 -10.65 3.97
CA ASP A 121 5.97 -10.21 4.55
C ASP A 121 4.93 -11.33 4.53
N ALA A 122 4.75 -12.01 3.40
CA ALA A 122 3.82 -13.14 3.31
C ALA A 122 4.23 -14.31 4.20
N ARG A 123 5.55 -14.59 4.33
CA ARG A 123 6.06 -15.62 5.25
C ARG A 123 5.75 -15.26 6.70
N ALA A 124 5.93 -14.00 7.06
CA ALA A 124 5.67 -13.49 8.39
C ALA A 124 4.17 -13.58 8.74
N LEU A 125 3.29 -13.02 7.91
CA LEU A 125 1.84 -13.02 8.16
C LEU A 125 1.25 -14.43 8.22
N ARG A 126 1.78 -15.36 7.42
CA ARG A 126 1.36 -16.76 7.49
C ARG A 126 1.60 -17.39 8.87
N GLU A 127 2.70 -17.02 9.54
CA GLU A 127 3.04 -17.54 10.87
C GLU A 127 2.27 -16.81 11.99
N VAL A 128 1.73 -15.61 11.76
CA VAL A 128 0.91 -14.91 12.78
C VAL A 128 -0.38 -15.66 13.06
N GLY A 129 -1.05 -16.20 12.05
CA GLY A 129 -2.24 -17.03 12.22
C GLY A 129 -3.56 -16.26 12.11
N TYR A 130 -3.62 -15.27 11.22
CA TYR A 130 -4.87 -14.62 10.87
C TYR A 130 -5.86 -15.56 10.20
N ASP A 131 -7.14 -15.34 10.41
CA ASP A 131 -8.25 -16.06 9.78
C ASP A 131 -8.59 -15.50 8.40
N ALA A 132 -8.28 -14.23 8.15
CA ALA A 132 -8.41 -13.57 6.85
C ALA A 132 -7.42 -12.43 6.68
N LEU A 133 -7.07 -12.15 5.41
CA LEU A 133 -6.34 -10.96 5.01
C LEU A 133 -7.22 -10.14 4.06
N VAL A 134 -7.06 -8.82 4.09
CA VAL A 134 -7.71 -7.88 3.17
C VAL A 134 -6.62 -7.20 2.34
N LEU A 135 -6.90 -6.89 1.08
CA LEU A 135 -5.98 -6.14 0.24
C LEU A 135 -6.16 -4.64 0.48
N GLY A 136 -5.06 -3.93 0.72
CA GLY A 136 -4.98 -2.48 0.67
C GLY A 136 -4.49 -1.99 -0.71
N ASN A 137 -4.00 -0.76 -0.79
CA ASN A 137 -3.48 -0.21 -2.05
C ASN A 137 -2.01 -0.60 -2.29
N HIS A 138 -1.20 -0.74 -1.26
CA HIS A 138 0.22 -1.07 -1.41
C HIS A 138 0.46 -2.51 -1.87
N GLU A 139 -0.52 -3.42 -1.75
CA GLU A 139 -0.45 -4.74 -2.36
C GLU A 139 -0.30 -4.69 -3.89
N PHE A 140 -0.57 -3.56 -4.53
CA PHE A 140 -0.46 -3.37 -5.99
C PHE A 140 0.77 -2.56 -6.44
N ASP A 141 1.63 -2.10 -5.55
CA ASP A 141 2.77 -1.23 -5.88
C ASP A 141 3.83 -1.90 -6.77
N TYR A 142 4.02 -3.21 -6.61
CA TYR A 142 5.03 -4.00 -7.34
C TYR A 142 4.44 -4.87 -8.45
N SER A 143 3.30 -4.50 -8.99
CA SER A 143 2.57 -5.21 -10.04
C SER A 143 1.73 -6.41 -9.55
N PRO A 144 0.69 -6.78 -10.31
CA PRO A 144 -0.11 -7.98 -10.03
C PRO A 144 0.67 -9.29 -10.03
N SER A 145 1.78 -9.39 -10.76
CA SER A 145 2.63 -10.58 -10.75
C SER A 145 3.38 -10.76 -9.43
N PHE A 146 3.81 -9.66 -8.79
CA PHE A 146 4.35 -9.72 -7.44
C PHE A 146 3.26 -10.11 -6.43
N LEU A 147 2.08 -9.48 -6.51
CA LEU A 147 0.93 -9.84 -5.68
C LEU A 147 0.58 -11.32 -5.81
N SER A 148 0.57 -11.88 -7.02
CA SER A 148 0.35 -13.31 -7.25
C SER A 148 1.35 -14.17 -6.48
N ARG A 149 2.64 -13.84 -6.55
CA ARG A 149 3.70 -14.56 -5.82
C ARG A 149 3.54 -14.42 -4.30
N TYR A 150 3.17 -13.23 -3.83
CA TYR A 150 2.85 -12.96 -2.44
C TYR A 150 1.70 -13.85 -1.95
N LEU A 151 0.57 -13.86 -2.66
CA LEU A 151 -0.62 -14.62 -2.31
C LEU A 151 -0.38 -16.14 -2.30
N ARG A 152 0.42 -16.66 -3.26
CA ARG A 152 0.79 -18.08 -3.31
C ARG A 152 1.63 -18.52 -2.12
N THR A 153 2.25 -17.61 -1.40
CA THR A 153 3.02 -17.93 -0.19
C THR A 153 2.11 -18.38 0.97
N PHE A 154 0.85 -18.00 0.98
CA PHE A 154 -0.12 -18.41 1.99
C PHE A 154 -0.64 -19.84 1.79
N ALA A 155 -0.41 -20.46 0.64
CA ALA A 155 -0.74 -21.87 0.42
C ALA A 155 0.22 -22.77 1.19
N LYS A 156 -0.31 -23.79 1.88
CA LYS A 156 0.45 -24.86 2.53
C LYS A 156 0.22 -26.16 1.77
N ASN A 157 1.29 -26.76 1.24
CA ASN A 157 1.20 -27.99 0.44
C ASN A 157 0.19 -27.88 -0.72
N GLY A 158 0.16 -26.74 -1.43
CA GLY A 158 -0.77 -26.46 -2.54
C GLY A 158 -2.20 -26.11 -2.12
N LYS A 159 -2.50 -26.01 -0.82
CA LYS A 159 -3.81 -25.57 -0.30
C LYS A 159 -3.71 -24.14 0.25
N PRO A 160 -4.70 -23.29 0.02
CA PRO A 160 -4.74 -21.98 0.68
C PRO A 160 -4.90 -22.21 2.19
N THR A 161 -4.14 -21.47 2.97
CA THR A 161 -4.24 -21.51 4.44
C THR A 161 -4.98 -20.31 5.00
N ILE A 162 -4.98 -19.18 4.27
CA ILE A 162 -5.63 -17.94 4.68
C ILE A 162 -6.41 -17.38 3.49
N PRO A 163 -7.73 -17.11 3.63
CA PRO A 163 -8.51 -16.38 2.66
C PRO A 163 -8.01 -14.94 2.51
N VAL A 164 -8.02 -14.43 1.28
CA VAL A 164 -7.69 -13.04 0.95
C VAL A 164 -8.94 -12.39 0.36
N LEU A 165 -9.40 -11.31 0.98
CA LEU A 165 -10.68 -10.70 0.65
C LEU A 165 -10.52 -9.37 -0.06
N SER A 166 -11.33 -9.16 -1.10
CA SER A 166 -11.40 -7.91 -1.83
C SER A 166 -12.80 -7.71 -2.43
N GLY A 167 -13.69 -7.06 -1.68
CA GLY A 167 -15.13 -7.01 -1.97
C GLY A 167 -15.51 -6.12 -3.16
N ASN A 168 -14.69 -5.16 -3.52
CA ASN A 168 -14.96 -4.19 -4.59
C ASN A 168 -13.98 -4.24 -5.77
N MET A 169 -13.18 -5.31 -5.87
CA MET A 169 -12.26 -5.56 -6.99
C MET A 169 -12.71 -6.72 -7.87
N GLU A 170 -12.23 -6.74 -9.11
CA GLU A 170 -12.33 -7.84 -10.05
C GLU A 170 -10.95 -8.16 -10.64
N PHE A 171 -10.60 -9.43 -10.66
CA PHE A 171 -9.28 -9.92 -11.08
C PHE A 171 -9.32 -10.77 -12.36
N SER A 172 -10.49 -11.00 -12.95
CA SER A 172 -10.68 -11.92 -14.07
C SER A 172 -9.93 -11.55 -15.36
N LYS A 173 -9.50 -10.28 -15.48
CA LYS A 173 -8.70 -9.76 -16.60
C LYS A 173 -7.20 -9.77 -16.34
N GLU A 174 -6.78 -10.05 -15.11
CA GLU A 174 -5.37 -10.05 -14.70
C GLU A 174 -4.82 -11.48 -14.71
N GLU A 175 -4.12 -11.83 -15.77
CA GLU A 175 -3.67 -13.20 -16.05
C GLU A 175 -2.87 -13.82 -14.89
N SER A 176 -2.07 -13.01 -14.18
CA SER A 176 -1.27 -13.47 -13.06
C SER A 176 -2.08 -13.87 -11.82
N LEU A 177 -3.35 -13.45 -11.73
CA LEU A 177 -4.22 -13.65 -10.57
C LEU A 177 -5.43 -14.55 -10.85
N THR A 178 -5.77 -14.84 -12.12
CA THR A 178 -7.01 -15.55 -12.48
C THR A 178 -7.14 -16.91 -11.83
N ASP A 179 -6.08 -17.67 -11.71
CA ASP A 179 -6.07 -19.00 -11.10
C ASP A 179 -6.18 -18.97 -9.56
N LEU A 180 -5.97 -17.81 -8.93
CA LEU A 180 -6.14 -17.59 -7.49
C LEU A 180 -7.58 -17.18 -7.11
N ILE A 181 -8.43 -16.88 -8.09
CA ILE A 181 -9.81 -16.45 -7.85
C ILE A 181 -10.62 -17.65 -7.34
N GLY A 182 -11.13 -17.51 -6.14
CA GLY A 182 -12.05 -18.43 -5.48
C GLY A 182 -13.52 -18.10 -5.70
N PRO A 183 -14.41 -18.78 -4.97
CA PRO A 183 -15.84 -18.44 -4.95
C PRO A 183 -16.06 -16.99 -4.50
N VAL A 184 -17.14 -16.37 -4.97
CA VAL A 184 -17.54 -15.00 -4.56
C VAL A 184 -17.70 -14.89 -3.05
N GLY A 185 -18.32 -15.89 -2.43
CA GLY A 185 -18.38 -16.07 -0.98
C GLY A 185 -17.63 -17.35 -0.58
N GLN A 186 -16.71 -17.24 0.33
CA GLN A 186 -15.89 -18.35 0.83
C GLN A 186 -16.28 -18.70 2.26
N THR A 187 -16.24 -19.96 2.63
CA THR A 187 -16.31 -20.37 4.03
C THR A 187 -14.93 -20.78 4.53
N SER A 188 -14.61 -20.54 5.79
CA SER A 188 -13.30 -20.89 6.37
C SER A 188 -12.93 -22.38 6.23
N ASN A 189 -13.94 -23.26 6.05
CA ASN A 189 -13.76 -24.70 5.96
C ASN A 189 -13.82 -25.25 4.53
N SER A 190 -14.07 -24.43 3.51
CA SER A 190 -14.29 -24.87 2.13
C SER A 190 -13.40 -24.14 1.11
N ALA A 191 -12.27 -23.59 1.54
CA ALA A 191 -11.33 -22.95 0.64
C ALA A 191 -10.90 -23.94 -0.47
N THR A 192 -11.21 -23.62 -1.72
CA THR A 192 -10.74 -24.42 -2.87
C THR A 192 -9.20 -24.35 -2.90
N PRO A 193 -8.49 -25.47 -2.95
CA PRO A 193 -7.04 -25.45 -3.01
C PRO A 193 -6.50 -24.53 -4.12
N GLY A 194 -5.59 -23.62 -3.78
CA GLY A 194 -4.97 -22.69 -4.71
C GLY A 194 -5.85 -21.49 -5.13
N LYS A 195 -7.06 -21.34 -4.58
CA LYS A 195 -7.99 -20.24 -4.88
C LYS A 195 -8.35 -19.51 -3.61
N ASN A 196 -7.56 -18.53 -3.26
CA ASN A 196 -7.66 -17.80 -1.99
C ASN A 196 -8.27 -16.40 -2.09
N ILE A 197 -8.48 -15.84 -3.29
CA ILE A 197 -9.11 -14.53 -3.48
C ILE A 197 -10.64 -14.68 -3.49
N SER A 198 -11.34 -13.97 -2.61
CA SER A 198 -12.81 -13.94 -2.55
C SER A 198 -13.32 -12.53 -2.26
N GLN A 199 -14.61 -12.27 -2.54
CA GLN A 199 -15.19 -10.94 -2.29
C GLN A 199 -15.64 -10.76 -0.84
N TRP A 200 -16.10 -11.85 -0.21
CA TRP A 200 -16.54 -11.90 1.18
C TRP A 200 -16.42 -13.33 1.70
N MET A 201 -16.49 -13.53 3.00
CA MET A 201 -16.46 -14.86 3.59
C MET A 201 -17.43 -15.03 4.75
N VAL A 202 -17.71 -16.30 5.09
CA VAL A 202 -18.28 -16.71 6.37
C VAL A 202 -17.21 -17.46 7.16
N TYR A 203 -16.77 -16.88 8.25
CA TYR A 203 -15.93 -17.53 9.24
C TYR A 203 -16.80 -18.32 10.21
N THR A 204 -16.39 -19.54 10.54
CA THR A 204 -17.01 -20.33 11.59
C THR A 204 -15.98 -20.62 12.67
N ASP A 205 -16.18 -20.08 13.84
CA ASP A 205 -15.31 -20.31 14.98
C ASP A 205 -15.41 -21.78 15.42
N ALA A 206 -14.26 -22.46 15.50
CA ALA A 206 -14.21 -23.91 15.71
C ALA A 206 -14.66 -24.34 17.12
N GLU A 207 -14.47 -23.49 18.14
CA GLU A 207 -14.76 -23.82 19.53
C GLU A 207 -16.21 -23.49 19.90
N THR A 208 -16.69 -22.33 19.47
CA THR A 208 -18.04 -21.85 19.84
C THR A 208 -19.10 -22.20 18.78
N GLY A 209 -18.70 -22.46 17.54
CA GLY A 209 -19.57 -22.64 16.38
C GLY A 209 -20.18 -21.33 15.87
N ALA A 210 -19.77 -20.18 16.40
CA ALA A 210 -20.27 -18.88 15.96
C ALA A 210 -19.91 -18.60 14.50
N LYS A 211 -20.89 -18.11 13.72
CA LYS A 211 -20.71 -17.73 12.32
C LYS A 211 -20.63 -16.22 12.19
N ILE A 212 -19.63 -15.76 11.46
CA ILE A 212 -19.32 -14.34 11.26
C ILE A 212 -19.19 -14.10 9.75
N GLY A 213 -19.97 -13.17 9.22
CA GLY A 213 -19.83 -12.68 7.86
C GLY A 213 -18.78 -11.56 7.81
N VAL A 214 -17.91 -11.59 6.81
CA VAL A 214 -16.88 -10.56 6.61
C VAL A 214 -17.02 -9.98 5.22
N VAL A 215 -17.23 -8.66 5.13
CA VAL A 215 -17.28 -7.88 3.89
C VAL A 215 -16.14 -6.87 3.87
N THR A 216 -15.61 -6.57 2.69
CA THR A 216 -14.38 -5.78 2.60
C THR A 216 -14.41 -4.75 1.47
N ALA A 217 -13.64 -3.67 1.60
CA ALA A 217 -13.43 -2.69 0.56
C ALA A 217 -12.01 -2.11 0.58
N VAL A 218 -11.44 -1.90 -0.60
CA VAL A 218 -10.26 -1.08 -0.83
C VAL A 218 -10.69 0.31 -1.33
N THR A 219 -9.84 1.30 -1.12
CA THR A 219 -10.09 2.69 -1.48
C THR A 219 -10.47 2.90 -2.95
N PRO A 220 -11.45 3.76 -3.25
CA PRO A 220 -11.73 4.23 -4.61
C PRO A 220 -10.54 4.93 -5.29
N LEU A 221 -9.56 5.40 -4.52
CA LEU A 221 -8.36 6.06 -5.03
C LEU A 221 -7.31 5.06 -5.58
N LEU A 222 -7.48 3.76 -5.37
CA LEU A 222 -6.51 2.73 -5.77
C LEU A 222 -5.91 2.93 -7.16
N PRO A 223 -6.68 3.22 -8.23
CA PRO A 223 -6.11 3.40 -9.57
C PRO A 223 -5.18 4.60 -9.70
N THR A 224 -5.29 5.60 -8.81
CA THR A 224 -4.46 6.82 -8.86
C THR A 224 -3.22 6.75 -7.96
N ILE A 225 -3.22 5.86 -6.97
CA ILE A 225 -2.17 5.81 -5.94
C ILE A 225 -1.34 4.53 -5.98
N SER A 226 -1.69 3.56 -6.86
CA SER A 226 -0.95 2.32 -7.04
C SER A 226 -1.09 1.78 -8.47
N SER A 227 -0.56 0.58 -8.74
CA SER A 227 -0.45 -0.03 -10.08
C SER A 227 -1.21 -1.37 -10.17
N PRO A 228 -2.56 -1.37 -10.17
CA PRO A 228 -3.36 -2.60 -10.14
C PRO A 228 -3.34 -3.40 -11.45
N GLY A 229 -2.63 -2.97 -12.49
CA GLY A 229 -2.55 -3.65 -13.78
C GLY A 229 -3.93 -3.75 -14.46
N LYS A 230 -4.28 -4.96 -14.93
CA LYS A 230 -5.61 -5.24 -15.50
C LYS A 230 -6.66 -5.60 -14.44
N SER A 231 -6.30 -5.59 -13.16
CA SER A 231 -7.27 -5.72 -12.05
C SER A 231 -8.16 -4.48 -12.02
N ARG A 232 -9.46 -4.68 -11.87
CA ARG A 232 -10.43 -3.60 -12.01
C ARG A 232 -11.10 -3.26 -10.69
N LEU A 233 -10.99 -2.00 -10.28
CA LEU A 233 -11.83 -1.46 -9.21
C LEU A 233 -13.27 -1.29 -9.73
N LEU A 234 -14.25 -1.82 -8.99
CA LEU A 234 -15.66 -1.84 -9.37
C LEU A 234 -16.44 -0.63 -8.85
N THR A 235 -15.81 0.23 -8.06
CA THR A 235 -16.44 1.31 -7.31
C THR A 235 -15.57 2.57 -7.37
N ALA A 236 -16.03 3.60 -8.06
CA ALA A 236 -15.28 4.86 -8.25
C ALA A 236 -15.55 5.90 -7.15
N THR A 237 -16.53 5.66 -6.26
CA THR A 237 -16.93 6.59 -5.19
C THR A 237 -17.30 5.82 -3.92
N LEU A 238 -17.30 6.49 -2.78
CA LEU A 238 -17.72 5.90 -1.51
C LEU A 238 -19.18 5.41 -1.55
N ASP A 239 -20.07 6.13 -2.23
CA ASP A 239 -21.47 5.70 -2.42
C ASP A 239 -21.59 4.42 -3.26
N ALA A 240 -20.75 4.26 -4.28
CA ALA A 240 -20.68 3.03 -5.05
C ALA A 240 -20.15 1.86 -4.20
N VAL A 241 -19.17 2.10 -3.33
CA VAL A 241 -18.68 1.12 -2.32
C VAL A 241 -19.84 0.71 -1.43
N ALA A 242 -20.52 1.66 -0.79
CA ALA A 242 -21.64 1.38 0.10
C ALA A 242 -22.74 0.56 -0.58
N LYS A 243 -23.15 0.94 -1.80
CA LYS A 243 -24.16 0.21 -2.59
C LYS A 243 -23.74 -1.23 -2.89
N ARG A 244 -22.46 -1.46 -3.18
CA ARG A 244 -21.92 -2.79 -3.44
C ARG A 244 -21.88 -3.65 -2.19
N LEU A 245 -21.32 -3.11 -1.09
CA LEU A 245 -21.22 -3.84 0.17
C LEU A 245 -22.59 -4.16 0.76
N GLN A 246 -23.57 -3.26 0.62
CA GLN A 246 -24.94 -3.54 1.06
C GLN A 246 -25.55 -4.77 0.39
N LYS A 247 -25.23 -5.03 -0.89
CA LYS A 247 -25.67 -6.26 -1.58
C LYS A 247 -25.02 -7.50 -0.96
N GLN A 248 -23.73 -7.43 -0.61
CA GLN A 248 -23.01 -8.54 0.03
C GLN A 248 -23.54 -8.80 1.44
N ILE A 249 -23.79 -7.75 2.22
CA ILE A 249 -24.40 -7.82 3.55
C ILE A 249 -25.79 -8.49 3.45
N ASN A 250 -26.63 -8.05 2.54
CA ASN A 250 -27.96 -8.63 2.33
C ASN A 250 -27.88 -10.11 1.94
N GLU A 251 -26.87 -10.50 1.16
CA GLU A 251 -26.67 -11.90 0.78
C GLU A 251 -26.25 -12.76 1.98
N LEU A 252 -25.35 -12.27 2.84
CA LEU A 252 -24.98 -12.92 4.10
C LEU A 252 -26.20 -13.09 5.03
N GLN A 253 -27.02 -12.04 5.16
CA GLN A 253 -28.23 -12.09 5.99
C GLN A 253 -29.26 -13.10 5.46
N LYS A 254 -29.44 -13.22 4.14
CA LYS A 254 -30.28 -14.26 3.52
C LYS A 254 -29.80 -15.68 3.85
N GLN A 255 -28.49 -15.86 4.02
CA GLN A 255 -27.89 -17.13 4.45
C GLN A 255 -27.99 -17.37 5.97
N GLY A 256 -28.67 -16.47 6.71
CA GLY A 256 -28.84 -16.55 8.16
C GLY A 256 -27.64 -16.07 8.97
N ILE A 257 -26.67 -15.40 8.33
CA ILE A 257 -25.52 -14.81 9.02
C ILE A 257 -25.97 -13.47 9.62
N ASN A 258 -25.89 -13.35 10.93
CA ASN A 258 -26.40 -12.21 11.70
C ASN A 258 -25.32 -11.48 12.52
N LYS A 259 -24.06 -11.81 12.31
CA LYS A 259 -22.88 -11.12 12.88
C LYS A 259 -21.98 -10.75 11.71
N ILE A 260 -21.89 -9.47 11.39
CA ILE A 260 -21.22 -9.00 10.17
C ILE A 260 -20.14 -7.98 10.52
N ILE A 261 -18.92 -8.27 10.09
CA ILE A 261 -17.76 -7.40 10.22
C ILE A 261 -17.48 -6.76 8.86
N LEU A 262 -17.33 -5.44 8.83
CA LEU A 262 -16.73 -4.70 7.74
C LEU A 262 -15.23 -4.57 8.01
N VAL A 263 -14.40 -4.88 7.02
CA VAL A 263 -12.97 -4.56 7.04
C VAL A 263 -12.67 -3.72 5.79
N SER A 264 -12.36 -2.46 5.98
CA SER A 264 -12.11 -1.52 4.90
C SER A 264 -10.68 -0.96 4.96
N HIS A 265 -10.18 -0.59 3.79
CA HIS A 265 -8.86 0.05 3.63
C HIS A 265 -9.05 1.31 2.78
N LEU A 266 -9.44 2.42 3.42
CA LEU A 266 -9.95 3.64 2.77
C LEU A 266 -9.05 4.85 2.98
N GLN A 267 -7.84 4.69 3.46
CA GLN A 267 -6.79 5.71 3.62
C GLN A 267 -7.04 6.76 4.72
N ASP A 268 -8.15 6.71 5.41
CA ASP A 268 -8.52 7.70 6.43
C ASP A 268 -9.70 7.18 7.24
N LEU A 269 -9.61 7.19 8.55
CA LEU A 269 -10.67 6.77 9.47
C LEU A 269 -12.00 7.50 9.23
N ASN A 270 -11.97 8.76 8.76
CA ASN A 270 -13.21 9.48 8.44
C ASN A 270 -13.92 8.90 7.22
N ASN A 271 -13.18 8.32 6.25
CA ASN A 271 -13.77 7.58 5.14
C ASN A 271 -14.43 6.28 5.63
N ASP A 272 -13.81 5.56 6.57
CA ASP A 272 -14.38 4.36 7.17
C ASP A 272 -15.65 4.68 7.94
N LYS A 273 -15.64 5.73 8.77
CA LYS A 273 -16.83 6.24 9.46
C LYS A 273 -17.94 6.65 8.50
N ALA A 274 -17.59 7.35 7.42
CA ALA A 274 -18.55 7.77 6.39
C ALA A 274 -19.14 6.57 5.63
N LEU A 275 -18.36 5.51 5.40
CA LEU A 275 -18.87 4.26 4.80
C LEU A 275 -19.85 3.56 5.74
N VAL A 276 -19.50 3.39 7.01
CA VAL A 276 -20.38 2.78 8.04
C VAL A 276 -21.71 3.50 8.13
N ALA A 277 -21.71 4.85 8.14
CA ALA A 277 -22.93 5.66 8.20
C ALA A 277 -23.88 5.46 7.00
N LYS A 278 -23.38 4.92 5.87
CA LYS A 278 -24.19 4.61 4.65
C LYS A 278 -24.68 3.16 4.59
N LEU A 279 -24.21 2.29 5.46
CA LEU A 279 -24.54 0.84 5.46
C LEU A 279 -25.62 0.52 6.50
N LYS A 280 -26.22 -0.67 6.39
CA LYS A 280 -27.13 -1.27 7.36
C LYS A 280 -26.69 -2.70 7.63
N GLY A 281 -26.70 -3.08 8.92
CA GLY A 281 -26.47 -4.47 9.33
C GLY A 281 -24.99 -4.84 9.46
N VAL A 282 -24.10 -3.88 9.58
CA VAL A 282 -22.73 -4.05 10.06
C VAL A 282 -22.75 -4.00 11.59
N ASP A 283 -21.98 -4.87 12.25
CA ASP A 283 -21.91 -4.96 13.70
C ASP A 283 -20.61 -4.39 14.28
N ILE A 284 -19.51 -4.55 13.53
CA ILE A 284 -18.17 -4.03 13.87
C ILE A 284 -17.51 -3.60 12.57
N ALA A 285 -16.74 -2.52 12.58
CA ALA A 285 -15.93 -2.10 11.44
C ALA A 285 -14.45 -1.96 11.82
N VAL A 286 -13.56 -2.44 10.95
CA VAL A 286 -12.11 -2.26 11.02
C VAL A 286 -11.68 -1.38 9.86
N GLY A 287 -11.02 -0.26 10.14
CA GLY A 287 -10.41 0.61 9.15
C GLY A 287 -8.92 0.33 8.96
N GLY A 288 -8.38 0.75 7.82
CA GLY A 288 -6.96 0.68 7.49
C GLY A 288 -6.55 1.74 6.46
N GLY A 289 -5.25 1.95 6.30
CA GLY A 289 -4.63 2.88 5.37
C GLY A 289 -4.40 4.29 5.91
N GLY A 290 -4.72 4.57 7.16
CA GLY A 290 -4.66 5.91 7.73
C GLY A 290 -3.63 6.12 8.84
N ASP A 291 -3.09 5.06 9.40
CA ASP A 291 -2.12 5.10 10.51
C ASP A 291 -2.61 5.79 11.80
N GLU A 292 -3.92 5.99 11.95
CA GLU A 292 -4.46 6.68 13.11
C GLU A 292 -4.26 5.90 14.40
N LEU A 293 -3.73 6.56 15.42
CA LEU A 293 -3.61 6.05 16.77
C LEU A 293 -4.89 6.37 17.55
N LEU A 294 -5.57 5.33 18.02
CA LEU A 294 -6.74 5.44 18.89
C LEU A 294 -6.41 4.91 20.30
N GLN A 295 -7.07 5.41 21.31
CA GLN A 295 -6.92 4.98 22.70
C GLN A 295 -8.29 4.77 23.36
N SER A 296 -8.42 3.76 24.21
CA SER A 296 -9.64 3.54 24.99
C SER A 296 -9.84 4.64 26.05
N ASP A 297 -11.08 5.10 26.18
CA ASP A 297 -11.46 6.03 27.27
C ASP A 297 -11.60 5.31 28.61
N TYR A 298 -11.74 3.97 28.61
CA TYR A 298 -11.97 3.19 29.81
C TYR A 298 -10.73 3.09 30.71
N ILE A 299 -9.57 2.99 30.11
CA ILE A 299 -8.31 2.87 30.84
C ILE A 299 -7.62 4.22 30.83
N ALA A 300 -7.88 5.03 31.83
CA ALA A 300 -7.27 6.35 32.00
C ALA A 300 -5.77 6.27 32.40
N ASN A 301 -5.05 5.26 31.94
CA ASN A 301 -3.65 5.12 32.25
C ASN A 301 -2.79 4.94 30.98
N THR A 302 -1.54 5.31 31.11
CA THR A 302 -0.53 5.37 30.06
C THR A 302 -0.02 3.99 29.59
N THR A 303 -0.62 2.89 30.03
CA THR A 303 -0.12 1.54 29.74
C THR A 303 -0.54 1.01 28.36
N GLU A 304 -1.48 1.68 27.68
CA GLU A 304 -1.92 1.30 26.34
C GLU A 304 -0.97 1.78 25.23
N LEU A 305 -0.32 2.93 25.45
CA LEU A 305 0.51 3.56 24.43
C LEU A 305 1.98 3.18 24.60
N LEU A 306 2.71 3.27 23.49
CA LEU A 306 4.16 3.20 23.52
C LEU A 306 4.72 4.39 24.31
N PRO A 307 5.67 4.19 25.26
CA PRO A 307 6.27 5.30 26.00
C PRO A 307 6.92 6.34 25.05
N GLY A 308 6.46 7.58 25.10
CA GLY A 308 6.93 8.67 24.22
C GLY A 308 6.21 8.74 22.85
N GLU A 309 5.15 7.96 22.64
CA GLU A 309 4.33 8.03 21.42
C GLU A 309 3.56 9.37 21.37
N SER A 310 3.16 9.78 20.16
CA SER A 310 2.30 10.94 19.95
C SER A 310 0.91 10.73 20.56
N ALA A 311 0.19 11.84 20.80
CA ALA A 311 -1.17 11.76 21.32
C ALA A 311 -2.12 11.04 20.35
N PRO A 312 -3.06 10.20 20.82
CA PRO A 312 -4.07 9.57 20.00
C PRO A 312 -5.01 10.62 19.39
N VAL A 313 -5.54 10.31 18.21
CA VAL A 313 -6.45 11.20 17.45
C VAL A 313 -7.93 10.94 17.75
N GLY A 314 -8.24 9.90 18.55
CA GLY A 314 -9.62 9.55 18.89
C GLY A 314 -9.72 8.36 19.85
N THR A 315 -10.97 7.97 20.13
CA THR A 315 -11.31 6.89 21.06
C THR A 315 -11.32 5.52 20.37
N TYR A 316 -10.92 4.48 21.10
CA TYR A 316 -10.98 3.08 20.67
C TYR A 316 -12.00 2.29 21.51
N PRO A 317 -13.08 1.74 20.90
CA PRO A 317 -13.54 2.00 19.55
C PRO A 317 -14.18 3.39 19.41
N THR A 318 -14.18 3.93 18.19
CA THR A 318 -14.99 5.09 17.82
C THR A 318 -16.39 4.61 17.43
N ASN A 319 -17.45 5.21 18.00
CA ASN A 319 -18.82 4.82 17.69
C ASN A 319 -19.40 5.64 16.52
N VAL A 320 -20.02 4.95 15.55
CA VAL A 320 -20.69 5.56 14.40
C VAL A 320 -22.11 5.04 14.31
N THR A 321 -23.07 5.94 14.05
CA THR A 321 -24.47 5.55 13.79
C THR A 321 -24.63 5.16 12.32
N ASP A 322 -25.10 3.94 12.06
CA ASP A 322 -25.35 3.39 10.72
C ASP A 322 -26.65 3.97 10.08
N ALA A 323 -26.92 3.63 8.82
CA ALA A 323 -28.10 4.09 8.11
C ALA A 323 -29.45 3.51 8.64
N ALA A 324 -29.41 2.59 9.60
CA ALA A 324 -30.60 2.07 10.31
C ALA A 324 -30.74 2.66 11.73
N GLY A 325 -29.85 3.58 12.15
CA GLY A 325 -29.83 4.17 13.49
C GLY A 325 -29.13 3.31 14.55
N LYS A 326 -28.39 2.25 14.14
CA LYS A 326 -27.65 1.38 15.03
C LYS A 326 -26.24 1.94 15.27
N VAL A 327 -25.76 1.87 16.51
CA VAL A 327 -24.37 2.21 16.85
C VAL A 327 -23.45 1.05 16.45
N VAL A 328 -22.43 1.36 15.68
CA VAL A 328 -21.39 0.43 15.20
C VAL A 328 -20.04 0.87 15.74
N PRO A 329 -19.32 0.04 16.49
CA PRO A 329 -17.94 0.29 16.89
C PRO A 329 -17.02 0.20 15.68
N VAL A 330 -16.21 1.26 15.47
CA VAL A 330 -15.19 1.37 14.41
C VAL A 330 -13.83 1.39 15.08
N VAL A 331 -12.93 0.54 14.64
CA VAL A 331 -11.58 0.37 15.18
C VAL A 331 -10.53 0.45 14.08
N THR A 332 -9.34 0.93 14.40
CA THR A 332 -8.11 0.88 13.58
C THR A 332 -6.91 0.84 14.51
N THR A 333 -5.72 0.58 13.99
CA THR A 333 -4.46 0.69 14.74
C THR A 333 -3.46 1.53 13.95
N SER A 334 -2.55 2.20 14.66
CA SER A 334 -1.36 2.75 14.04
C SER A 334 -0.50 1.62 13.44
N GLY A 335 0.05 1.84 12.25
CA GLY A 335 0.73 0.85 11.44
C GLY A 335 2.05 0.31 12.00
N ASN A 336 2.86 -0.30 11.13
CA ASN A 336 4.23 -0.75 11.44
C ASN A 336 4.34 -1.78 12.59
N TYR A 337 3.29 -2.61 12.78
CA TYR A 337 3.21 -3.59 13.88
C TYR A 337 3.42 -3.00 15.28
N LYS A 338 3.14 -1.71 15.47
CA LYS A 338 3.23 -1.02 16.76
C LYS A 338 2.21 -1.54 17.77
N TYR A 339 1.02 -1.87 17.27
CA TYR A 339 -0.14 -2.25 18.07
C TYR A 339 -0.90 -3.41 17.46
N LEU A 340 -1.43 -4.27 18.33
CA LEU A 340 -2.48 -5.23 18.02
C LEU A 340 -3.80 -4.66 18.55
N GLY A 341 -4.78 -4.41 17.69
CA GLY A 341 -6.12 -4.03 18.10
C GLY A 341 -6.87 -5.23 18.65
N ARG A 342 -7.54 -5.05 19.79
CA ARG A 342 -8.47 -6.02 20.36
C ARG A 342 -9.78 -5.35 20.73
N VAL A 343 -10.90 -5.89 20.21
CA VAL A 343 -12.24 -5.49 20.62
C VAL A 343 -13.08 -6.72 20.95
N ASP A 344 -13.66 -6.75 22.13
CA ASP A 344 -14.54 -7.82 22.61
C ASP A 344 -15.99 -7.32 22.54
N VAL A 345 -16.81 -7.98 21.71
CA VAL A 345 -18.21 -7.61 21.49
C VAL A 345 -19.12 -8.77 21.90
N ARG A 346 -20.07 -8.48 22.77
CA ARG A 346 -21.09 -9.44 23.18
C ARG A 346 -22.31 -9.34 22.27
N PHE A 347 -22.71 -10.48 21.73
CA PHE A 347 -23.89 -10.64 20.88
C PHE A 347 -24.99 -11.42 21.63
N ASP A 348 -26.23 -11.00 21.44
CA ASP A 348 -27.39 -11.79 21.85
C ASP A 348 -27.64 -12.96 20.85
N LYS A 349 -28.65 -13.79 21.20
CA LYS A 349 -29.06 -14.92 20.34
C LYS A 349 -29.59 -14.52 18.96
N LYS A 350 -29.94 -13.25 18.76
CA LYS A 350 -30.42 -12.72 17.47
C LYS A 350 -29.28 -12.10 16.64
N GLY A 351 -28.06 -12.02 17.22
CA GLY A 351 -26.91 -11.40 16.59
C GLY A 351 -26.85 -9.88 16.78
N ASN A 352 -27.62 -9.32 17.71
CA ASN A 352 -27.48 -7.91 18.02
C ASN A 352 -26.30 -7.68 18.96
N VAL A 353 -25.56 -6.61 18.73
CA VAL A 353 -24.55 -6.13 19.67
C VAL A 353 -25.25 -5.68 20.96
N VAL A 354 -24.91 -6.30 22.08
CA VAL A 354 -25.42 -5.97 23.41
C VAL A 354 -24.45 -5.03 24.12
N GLU A 355 -23.14 -5.26 23.93
CA GLU A 355 -22.10 -4.56 24.65
C GLU A 355 -20.75 -4.67 23.93
N VAL A 356 -19.98 -3.60 23.96
CA VAL A 356 -18.52 -3.64 23.78
C VAL A 356 -17.90 -3.75 25.16
N VAL A 357 -17.16 -4.82 25.44
CA VAL A 357 -16.54 -5.07 26.75
C VAL A 357 -15.33 -4.15 26.91
N GLN A 358 -15.56 -2.95 27.44
CA GLN A 358 -14.56 -1.87 27.49
C GLN A 358 -13.28 -2.30 28.24
N ALA A 359 -13.39 -3.08 29.30
CA ALA A 359 -12.25 -3.52 30.12
C ALA A 359 -11.19 -4.32 29.32
N THR A 360 -11.57 -4.90 28.18
CA THR A 360 -10.67 -5.71 27.33
C THR A 360 -10.53 -5.17 25.91
N SER A 361 -11.28 -4.13 25.55
CA SER A 361 -11.31 -3.54 24.20
C SER A 361 -10.40 -2.33 24.11
N PHE A 362 -9.12 -2.53 23.73
CA PHE A 362 -8.13 -1.48 23.51
C PHE A 362 -6.94 -1.99 22.69
N PRO A 363 -6.15 -1.12 22.05
CA PRO A 363 -4.93 -1.51 21.36
C PRO A 363 -3.87 -2.03 22.33
N ARG A 364 -3.22 -3.12 21.97
CA ARG A 364 -2.11 -3.73 22.72
C ARG A 364 -0.80 -3.26 22.10
N ARG A 365 -0.01 -2.46 22.82
CA ARG A 365 1.32 -2.06 22.39
C ARG A 365 2.24 -3.28 22.24
N VAL A 366 3.13 -3.22 21.27
CA VAL A 366 4.07 -4.30 20.97
C VAL A 366 5.46 -3.87 21.41
N ILE A 367 5.93 -4.38 22.52
CA ILE A 367 7.25 -4.07 23.09
C ILE A 367 7.98 -5.38 23.37
N PRO A 368 9.10 -5.66 22.65
CA PRO A 368 9.95 -6.80 23.01
C PRO A 368 10.62 -6.58 24.36
N SER A 369 10.75 -7.65 25.15
CA SER A 369 11.39 -7.63 26.46
C SER A 369 12.85 -7.22 26.32
N SER A 370 13.26 -6.21 27.08
CA SER A 370 14.61 -5.68 27.15
C SER A 370 14.88 -4.96 28.47
N ALA A 371 16.15 -4.65 28.72
CA ALA A 371 16.53 -3.85 29.90
C ALA A 371 15.93 -2.44 29.85
N GLU A 372 15.86 -1.84 28.65
CA GLU A 372 15.29 -0.52 28.41
C GLU A 372 13.77 -0.51 28.66
N ALA A 373 13.06 -1.54 28.20
CA ALA A 373 11.64 -1.70 28.49
C ALA A 373 11.40 -1.80 30.00
N THR A 374 12.22 -2.57 30.70
CA THR A 374 12.17 -2.70 32.16
C THR A 374 12.46 -1.36 32.87
N ALA A 375 13.46 -0.61 32.40
CA ALA A 375 13.79 0.71 32.94
C ALA A 375 12.66 1.74 32.76
N LEU A 376 11.82 1.57 31.73
CA LEU A 376 10.62 2.38 31.50
C LEU A 376 9.38 1.88 32.27
N GLY A 377 9.51 0.84 33.11
CA GLY A 377 8.41 0.27 33.87
C GLY A 377 7.38 -0.48 33.03
N VAL A 378 7.77 -0.95 31.84
CA VAL A 378 6.90 -1.73 30.96
C VAL A 378 6.71 -3.14 31.54
N THR A 379 5.49 -3.49 31.93
CA THR A 379 5.15 -4.78 32.55
C THR A 379 4.52 -5.79 31.59
N ASP A 380 4.12 -5.36 30.41
CA ASP A 380 3.41 -6.13 29.37
C ASP A 380 4.30 -6.46 28.15
N SER A 381 5.62 -6.23 28.26
CA SER A 381 6.59 -6.62 27.23
C SER A 381 6.60 -8.15 27.00
N VAL A 382 6.94 -8.56 25.79
CA VAL A 382 6.89 -9.97 25.37
C VAL A 382 8.25 -10.47 24.87
N VAL A 383 8.53 -11.75 25.08
CA VAL A 383 9.64 -12.43 24.41
C VAL A 383 9.26 -12.65 22.96
N PRO A 384 10.05 -12.15 21.99
CA PRO A 384 9.75 -12.34 20.56
C PRO A 384 9.71 -13.82 20.16
N ASN A 385 8.85 -14.16 19.20
CA ASN A 385 8.67 -15.51 18.71
C ASN A 385 9.91 -16.04 17.98
N ASP A 386 10.54 -17.09 18.50
CA ASP A 386 11.79 -17.67 17.97
C ASP A 386 11.68 -18.20 16.53
N GLN A 387 10.52 -18.72 16.14
CA GLN A 387 10.33 -19.21 14.77
C GLN A 387 10.38 -18.08 13.75
N LEU A 388 9.75 -16.95 14.06
CA LEU A 388 9.80 -15.76 13.21
C LEU A 388 11.20 -15.14 13.21
N LEU A 389 11.87 -15.06 14.36
CA LEU A 389 13.26 -14.60 14.41
C LEU A 389 14.16 -15.45 13.50
N THR A 390 14.08 -16.76 13.59
CA THR A 390 14.95 -17.69 12.84
C THR A 390 14.57 -17.78 11.36
N LYS A 391 13.26 -17.92 11.05
CA LYS A 391 12.81 -18.24 9.69
C LYS A 391 12.58 -17.01 8.81
N VAL A 392 12.36 -15.82 9.41
CA VAL A 392 12.02 -14.61 8.68
C VAL A 392 13.06 -13.53 8.92
N ILE A 393 13.28 -13.11 10.19
CA ILE A 393 14.10 -11.95 10.50
C ILE A 393 15.59 -12.20 10.23
N ALA A 394 16.16 -13.32 10.65
CA ALA A 394 17.57 -13.60 10.41
C ALA A 394 17.93 -13.70 8.91
N PRO A 395 17.17 -14.40 8.04
CA PRO A 395 17.41 -14.38 6.60
C PRO A 395 17.20 -13.00 5.97
N LEU A 396 16.20 -12.21 6.44
CA LEU A 396 15.99 -10.84 5.99
C LEU A 396 17.21 -9.96 6.33
N ASN A 397 17.69 -10.02 7.56
CA ASN A 397 18.86 -9.24 8.01
C ASN A 397 20.13 -9.66 7.26
N GLY A 398 20.26 -10.92 6.88
CA GLY A 398 21.34 -11.39 6.00
C GLY A 398 21.30 -10.73 4.61
N CYS A 399 20.11 -10.53 4.03
CA CYS A 399 19.95 -9.78 2.77
C CYS A 399 20.26 -8.29 2.99
N LEU A 400 19.66 -7.67 4.01
CA LEU A 400 19.79 -6.24 4.30
C LEU A 400 21.23 -5.80 4.55
N ALA A 401 22.07 -6.67 5.11
CA ALA A 401 23.49 -6.40 5.33
C ALA A 401 24.22 -6.04 4.03
N GLY A 402 23.81 -6.59 2.88
CA GLY A 402 24.38 -6.26 1.57
C GLY A 402 24.12 -4.83 1.10
N PHE A 403 23.13 -4.15 1.69
CA PHE A 403 22.76 -2.77 1.31
C PHE A 403 23.43 -1.68 2.14
N THR A 404 24.22 -2.02 3.14
CA THR A 404 24.79 -1.05 4.09
C THR A 404 26.14 -0.48 3.66
N THR A 405 26.84 -1.13 2.73
CA THR A 405 28.17 -0.69 2.26
C THR A 405 28.08 0.65 1.52
N PRO A 406 28.78 1.69 1.94
CA PRO A 406 28.84 2.94 1.22
C PRO A 406 29.45 2.77 -0.18
N PHE A 407 28.85 3.41 -1.17
CA PHE A 407 29.37 3.44 -2.54
C PHE A 407 29.63 4.87 -3.04
N ALA A 408 29.04 5.86 -2.39
CA ALA A 408 29.21 7.28 -2.69
C ALA A 408 29.24 8.12 -1.40
N LYS A 409 29.50 9.41 -1.56
CA LYS A 409 29.55 10.40 -0.49
C LYS A 409 28.96 11.73 -0.99
N SER A 410 28.47 12.55 -0.07
CA SER A 410 28.05 13.91 -0.38
C SER A 410 28.59 14.89 0.65
N ASP A 411 29.14 16.00 0.17
CA ASP A 411 29.50 17.17 0.96
C ASP A 411 28.32 18.18 1.05
N ILE A 412 27.17 17.83 0.46
CA ILE A 412 25.91 18.57 0.50
C ILE A 412 24.87 17.73 1.22
N LEU A 413 24.06 18.37 2.04
CA LEU A 413 22.89 17.75 2.65
C LEU A 413 21.68 17.99 1.77
N PHE A 414 21.08 16.91 1.25
CA PHE A 414 19.90 16.94 0.40
C PHE A 414 18.62 16.84 1.23
N ASN A 415 17.68 17.76 1.01
CA ASN A 415 16.35 17.69 1.60
C ASN A 415 15.47 16.73 0.80
N THR A 416 15.12 15.61 1.40
CA THR A 416 14.24 14.57 0.85
C THR A 416 12.94 14.43 1.66
N ALA A 417 12.73 15.31 2.66
CA ALA A 417 11.55 15.32 3.51
C ALA A 417 10.26 15.38 2.68
N ARG A 418 9.20 14.77 3.20
CA ARG A 418 7.87 14.83 2.58
C ARG A 418 7.38 16.28 2.45
N GLY A 419 7.61 17.09 3.49
CA GLY A 419 7.08 18.43 3.62
C GLY A 419 5.64 18.47 4.16
N SER A 420 5.27 19.63 4.66
CA SER A 420 3.94 19.95 5.22
C SER A 420 3.59 21.41 4.94
N ALA A 421 2.46 21.88 5.46
CA ALA A 421 2.07 23.30 5.37
C ALA A 421 3.11 24.25 6.01
N SER A 422 3.89 23.77 6.99
CA SER A 422 4.88 24.56 7.75
C SER A 422 6.34 24.15 7.49
N ALA A 423 6.58 23.10 6.69
CA ALA A 423 7.91 22.57 6.42
C ALA A 423 8.12 22.28 4.93
N ALA A 424 9.26 22.75 4.39
CA ALA A 424 9.66 22.48 3.02
C ALA A 424 9.98 20.99 2.78
N GLY A 425 9.51 20.44 1.67
CA GLY A 425 9.81 19.08 1.27
C GLY A 425 9.32 18.76 -0.14
N VAL A 426 9.65 17.57 -0.63
CA VAL A 426 9.45 17.15 -2.03
C VAL A 426 7.99 17.17 -2.54
N ARG A 427 7.02 17.28 -1.63
CA ARG A 427 5.59 17.39 -1.99
C ARG A 427 5.03 18.79 -1.88
N THR A 428 5.81 19.76 -1.40
CA THR A 428 5.35 21.14 -1.14
C THR A 428 6.11 22.20 -1.91
N VAL A 429 7.43 21.99 -2.09
CA VAL A 429 8.35 22.90 -2.79
C VAL A 429 9.37 22.11 -3.60
N GLU A 430 10.08 22.79 -4.49
CA GLU A 430 11.29 22.26 -5.11
C GLU A 430 12.39 22.11 -4.05
N THR A 431 13.05 20.95 -4.02
CA THR A 431 14.15 20.69 -3.10
C THR A 431 15.40 20.23 -3.84
N ASN A 432 16.58 20.46 -3.26
CA ASN A 432 17.84 19.96 -3.83
C ASN A 432 17.87 18.41 -3.92
N GLY A 433 17.23 17.72 -2.99
CA GLY A 433 17.07 16.26 -3.04
C GLY A 433 16.16 15.81 -4.19
N GLY A 434 15.07 16.54 -4.44
CA GLY A 434 14.19 16.31 -5.60
C GLY A 434 14.90 16.58 -6.93
N ASN A 435 15.70 17.66 -7.00
CA ASN A 435 16.50 17.97 -8.17
C ASN A 435 17.58 16.90 -8.44
N LEU A 436 18.25 16.39 -7.40
CA LEU A 436 19.21 15.27 -7.53
C LEU A 436 18.55 14.06 -8.21
N VAL A 437 17.33 13.71 -7.84
CA VAL A 437 16.58 12.61 -8.46
C VAL A 437 16.25 12.95 -9.92
N ALA A 438 15.71 14.13 -10.21
CA ALA A 438 15.35 14.53 -11.58
C ALA A 438 16.58 14.65 -12.49
N ASP A 439 17.70 15.19 -11.99
CA ASP A 439 18.97 15.27 -12.73
C ASP A 439 19.52 13.88 -13.07
N SER A 440 19.33 12.90 -12.19
CA SER A 440 19.73 11.51 -12.45
C SER A 440 19.02 10.90 -13.67
N PHE A 441 17.79 11.32 -13.96
CA PHE A 441 17.05 10.88 -15.14
C PHE A 441 17.65 11.44 -16.42
N VAL A 442 17.97 12.73 -16.44
CA VAL A 442 18.65 13.36 -17.58
C VAL A 442 20.02 12.71 -17.80
N TYR A 443 20.78 12.47 -16.70
CA TYR A 443 22.05 11.76 -16.78
C TYR A 443 21.90 10.36 -17.39
N LEU A 444 20.91 9.58 -16.92
CA LEU A 444 20.68 8.24 -17.47
C LEU A 444 20.30 8.29 -18.94
N TYR A 445 19.46 9.25 -19.35
CA TYR A 445 19.13 9.46 -20.76
C TYR A 445 20.40 9.63 -21.60
N ASP A 446 21.30 10.55 -21.21
CA ASP A 446 22.56 10.80 -21.92
C ASP A 446 23.43 9.53 -22.03
N GLN A 447 23.36 8.62 -21.04
CA GLN A 447 24.12 7.36 -21.04
C GLN A 447 23.52 6.28 -21.95
N VAL A 448 22.19 6.27 -22.13
CA VAL A 448 21.51 5.17 -22.81
C VAL A 448 20.92 5.53 -24.17
N ALA A 449 20.80 6.81 -24.50
CA ALA A 449 20.11 7.30 -25.70
C ALA A 449 20.58 6.60 -26.98
N SER A 450 21.87 6.54 -27.22
CA SER A 450 22.45 5.88 -28.42
C SER A 450 22.11 4.38 -28.47
N LYS A 451 22.20 3.68 -27.32
CA LYS A 451 21.87 2.25 -27.23
C LYS A 451 20.39 1.97 -27.47
N GLU A 452 19.53 2.87 -27.02
CA GLU A 452 18.08 2.77 -27.13
C GLU A 452 17.52 3.32 -28.45
N GLY A 453 18.40 3.78 -29.36
CA GLY A 453 18.02 4.38 -30.64
C GLY A 453 17.30 5.72 -30.47
N LEU A 454 17.63 6.48 -29.42
CA LEU A 454 17.08 7.81 -29.13
C LEU A 454 18.03 8.89 -29.61
N PRO A 455 17.53 10.09 -29.99
CA PRO A 455 18.38 11.21 -30.38
C PRO A 455 19.20 11.70 -29.17
N ALA A 456 20.41 12.23 -29.44
CA ALA A 456 21.18 12.88 -28.40
C ALA A 456 20.48 14.18 -27.95
N ARG A 457 20.58 14.47 -26.66
CA ARG A 457 20.08 15.74 -26.11
C ARG A 457 20.83 16.92 -26.71
N SER A 458 20.11 17.92 -27.22
CA SER A 458 20.66 19.13 -27.85
C SER A 458 19.65 20.28 -27.81
N ALA A 459 20.02 21.45 -28.30
CA ALA A 459 19.08 22.57 -28.45
C ALA A 459 17.92 22.25 -29.41
N SER A 460 18.15 21.41 -30.43
CA SER A 460 17.11 20.94 -31.35
C SER A 460 16.35 19.71 -30.87
N ASN A 461 16.82 19.06 -29.84
CA ASN A 461 16.15 17.95 -29.13
C ASN A 461 16.26 18.19 -27.63
N PRO A 462 15.49 19.16 -27.08
CA PRO A 462 15.53 19.45 -25.65
C PRO A 462 14.91 18.30 -24.87
N VAL A 463 15.60 17.87 -23.83
CA VAL A 463 15.16 16.80 -22.93
C VAL A 463 15.07 17.34 -21.51
N VAL A 464 13.94 17.12 -20.87
CA VAL A 464 13.68 17.51 -19.48
C VAL A 464 13.22 16.32 -18.66
N ALA A 465 13.39 16.40 -17.36
CA ALA A 465 12.92 15.34 -16.48
C ALA A 465 12.01 15.87 -15.38
N VAL A 466 11.02 15.05 -15.00
CA VAL A 466 10.11 15.33 -13.89
C VAL A 466 9.94 14.09 -13.03
N GLN A 467 9.95 14.29 -11.70
CA GLN A 467 9.70 13.23 -10.72
C GLN A 467 8.61 13.68 -9.76
N ASN A 468 7.53 12.90 -9.64
CA ASN A 468 6.48 13.17 -8.69
C ASN A 468 6.98 13.05 -7.24
N GLY A 469 6.61 13.99 -6.38
CA GLY A 469 7.00 14.00 -4.97
C GLY A 469 6.49 12.78 -4.19
N GLY A 470 5.41 12.15 -4.68
CA GLY A 470 4.89 10.88 -4.14
C GLY A 470 5.85 9.71 -4.30
N GLY A 471 6.65 9.71 -5.36
CA GLY A 471 7.64 8.68 -5.66
C GLY A 471 8.97 8.82 -4.92
N ILE A 472 9.19 9.93 -4.20
CA ILE A 472 10.36 10.14 -3.32
C ILE A 472 9.93 9.87 -1.89
N ARG A 473 10.56 8.89 -1.22
CA ARG A 473 10.15 8.40 0.09
C ARG A 473 11.18 8.71 1.16
N GLN A 474 10.76 8.67 2.43
CA GLN A 474 11.58 9.02 3.58
C GLN A 474 11.91 7.80 4.45
N ASN A 475 11.98 6.60 3.86
CA ASN A 475 12.25 5.37 4.62
C ASN A 475 13.61 5.37 5.33
N ALA A 476 14.56 6.21 4.88
CA ALA A 476 15.85 6.41 5.52
C ALA A 476 15.93 7.73 6.33
N GLY A 477 14.84 8.49 6.41
CA GLY A 477 14.77 9.80 7.04
C GLY A 477 14.59 10.94 6.03
N ASP A 478 14.54 12.16 6.54
CA ASP A 478 14.20 13.37 5.75
C ASP A 478 15.39 13.95 4.98
N LEU A 479 16.59 13.41 5.17
CA LEU A 479 17.84 13.95 4.63
C LEU A 479 18.70 12.86 4.00
N LEU A 480 19.46 13.22 2.95
CA LEU A 480 20.51 12.40 2.35
C LEU A 480 21.81 13.21 2.33
N PRO A 481 22.93 12.76 2.90
CA PRO A 481 23.15 11.51 3.65
C PRO A 481 22.26 11.37 4.90
N VAL A 482 21.88 10.12 5.17
CA VAL A 482 20.96 9.80 6.28
C VAL A 482 21.53 10.05 7.68
N SER A 483 22.84 10.28 7.79
CA SER A 483 23.48 10.74 9.04
C SER A 483 22.94 12.11 9.51
N GLY A 484 22.23 12.84 8.63
CA GLY A 484 21.75 14.19 8.91
C GLY A 484 22.86 15.24 8.94
N SER A 485 24.08 14.89 8.52
CA SER A 485 25.23 15.79 8.43
C SER A 485 26.00 15.58 7.12
N ALA A 486 26.60 16.65 6.61
CA ALA A 486 27.52 16.62 5.48
C ALA A 486 28.92 17.08 5.96
N PRO A 487 30.02 16.45 5.47
CA PRO A 487 30.03 15.32 4.56
C PRO A 487 29.52 14.02 5.18
N GLY A 488 28.87 13.17 4.36
CA GLY A 488 28.34 11.89 4.80
C GLY A 488 28.30 10.87 3.67
N THR A 489 28.29 9.58 4.05
CA THR A 489 28.28 8.47 3.10
C THR A 489 26.87 8.10 2.64
N ILE A 490 26.77 7.54 1.42
CA ILE A 490 25.53 7.04 0.81
C ILE A 490 25.74 5.57 0.43
N SER A 491 24.87 4.71 0.95
CA SER A 491 24.84 3.28 0.63
C SER A 491 23.75 2.98 -0.42
N ARG A 492 23.81 1.78 -1.01
CA ARG A 492 22.75 1.32 -1.91
C ARG A 492 21.40 1.22 -1.20
N GLY A 493 21.40 0.89 0.09
CA GLY A 493 20.19 0.90 0.91
C GLY A 493 19.53 2.27 0.99
N ASN A 494 20.32 3.34 1.05
CA ASN A 494 19.79 4.71 1.09
C ASN A 494 19.10 5.10 -0.23
N THR A 495 19.65 4.69 -1.39
CA THR A 495 19.00 4.97 -2.68
C THR A 495 17.68 4.20 -2.85
N PHE A 496 17.61 2.94 -2.37
CA PHE A 496 16.37 2.18 -2.33
C PHE A 496 15.35 2.71 -1.32
N ASP A 497 15.80 3.19 -0.17
CA ASP A 497 14.91 3.82 0.82
C ASP A 497 14.30 5.13 0.27
N LEU A 498 15.04 5.83 -0.58
CA LEU A 498 14.60 7.07 -1.22
C LEU A 498 13.69 6.81 -2.42
N LEU A 499 14.01 5.82 -3.27
CA LEU A 499 13.34 5.48 -4.52
C LEU A 499 12.96 3.99 -4.54
N PRO A 500 12.03 3.55 -3.69
CA PRO A 500 11.85 2.14 -3.41
C PRO A 500 10.91 1.39 -4.37
N PHE A 501 10.11 2.10 -5.20
CA PHE A 501 9.14 1.47 -6.08
C PHE A 501 9.81 0.78 -7.29
N ASP A 502 9.15 -0.23 -7.88
CA ASP A 502 9.60 -0.84 -9.15
C ASP A 502 9.21 0.05 -10.37
N ASN A 503 9.41 1.35 -10.22
CA ASN A 503 9.16 2.30 -11.28
C ASN A 503 10.26 2.26 -12.33
N ARG A 504 9.86 2.14 -13.60
CA ARG A 504 10.76 2.14 -14.74
C ARG A 504 10.87 3.53 -15.33
N PHE A 505 11.95 3.76 -16.02
CA PHE A 505 12.24 4.96 -16.79
C PHE A 505 11.28 5.07 -17.97
N ALA A 506 10.48 6.13 -18.03
CA ALA A 506 9.49 6.37 -19.06
C ALA A 506 9.78 7.68 -19.80
N LEU A 507 9.73 7.64 -21.14
CA LEU A 507 10.02 8.75 -22.02
C LEU A 507 8.79 9.08 -22.87
N PHE A 508 8.40 10.33 -22.88
CA PHE A 508 7.49 10.93 -23.86
C PHE A 508 8.33 11.71 -24.88
N THR A 509 8.19 11.40 -26.15
CA THR A 509 8.84 12.15 -27.21
C THR A 509 7.92 13.26 -27.71
N ASP A 510 8.50 14.38 -28.10
CA ASP A 510 7.83 15.50 -28.78
C ASP A 510 6.59 16.05 -28.04
N MET A 511 6.61 16.13 -26.70
CA MET A 511 5.54 16.81 -25.98
C MET A 511 5.53 18.30 -26.32
N ASN A 512 4.40 18.79 -26.82
CA ASN A 512 4.26 20.22 -27.13
C ASN A 512 4.06 21.08 -25.87
N ALA A 513 4.27 22.38 -26.01
CA ALA A 513 4.20 23.33 -24.89
C ALA A 513 2.82 23.39 -24.21
N THR A 514 1.72 23.09 -24.93
CA THR A 514 0.37 23.01 -24.35
C THR A 514 0.27 21.80 -23.41
N GLN A 515 0.69 20.63 -23.86
CA GLN A 515 0.70 19.42 -23.03
C GLN A 515 1.58 19.60 -21.79
N LEU A 516 2.78 20.18 -21.97
CA LEU A 516 3.69 20.43 -20.87
C LEU A 516 3.11 21.44 -19.87
N LYS A 517 2.43 22.48 -20.35
CA LYS A 517 1.69 23.43 -19.48
C LYS A 517 0.64 22.71 -18.67
N GLU A 518 -0.17 21.83 -19.26
CA GLU A 518 -1.19 21.06 -18.54
C GLU A 518 -0.59 20.14 -17.47
N VAL A 519 0.53 19.47 -17.76
CA VAL A 519 1.28 18.67 -16.76
C VAL A 519 1.64 19.53 -15.56
N PHE A 520 2.17 20.75 -15.80
CA PHE A 520 2.53 21.65 -14.71
C PHE A 520 1.33 22.32 -14.04
N GLU A 521 0.21 22.53 -14.73
CA GLU A 521 -1.04 22.96 -14.07
C GLU A 521 -1.50 21.93 -13.04
N ARG A 522 -1.40 20.62 -13.36
CA ARG A 522 -1.68 19.55 -12.40
C ARG A 522 -0.69 19.58 -11.23
N SER A 523 0.59 19.71 -11.48
CA SER A 523 1.60 19.82 -10.44
C SER A 523 1.42 21.08 -9.56
N CYS A 524 1.08 22.22 -10.16
CA CYS A 524 0.84 23.48 -9.45
C CYS A 524 -0.52 23.54 -8.73
N SER A 525 -1.41 22.56 -8.97
CA SER A 525 -2.70 22.49 -8.27
C SER A 525 -2.57 22.14 -6.79
N VAL A 526 -1.40 21.69 -6.34
CA VAL A 526 -1.12 21.31 -4.95
C VAL A 526 -1.39 22.48 -4.01
N GLY A 527 -2.09 22.17 -2.89
CA GLY A 527 -2.31 23.12 -1.79
C GLY A 527 -1.05 23.30 -0.91
N THR A 528 -1.18 24.08 0.16
CA THR A 528 -0.08 24.34 1.10
C THR A 528 0.38 23.07 1.86
N SER A 529 -0.52 22.12 2.11
CA SER A 529 -0.21 20.84 2.77
C SER A 529 0.57 19.86 1.88
N GLY A 530 0.74 20.19 0.59
CA GLY A 530 1.48 19.35 -0.35
C GLY A 530 0.64 18.22 -0.97
N GLY A 531 1.24 17.51 -1.93
CA GLY A 531 0.61 16.36 -2.60
C GLY A 531 1.61 15.57 -3.43
N GLY A 532 1.30 14.28 -3.66
CA GLY A 532 2.14 13.38 -4.46
C GLY A 532 2.43 13.92 -5.87
N GLN A 533 1.46 14.61 -6.47
CA GLN A 533 1.56 15.21 -7.79
C GLN A 533 2.50 16.42 -7.90
N PHE A 534 3.09 16.92 -6.82
CA PHE A 534 4.10 17.95 -6.92
C PHE A 534 5.34 17.42 -7.64
N LEU A 535 5.70 18.03 -8.79
CA LEU A 535 6.84 17.57 -9.59
C LEU A 535 8.14 18.26 -9.17
N GLN A 536 9.15 17.47 -8.90
CA GLN A 536 10.57 17.85 -8.88
C GLN A 536 11.10 17.81 -10.31
N ILE A 537 12.01 18.68 -10.67
CA ILE A 537 12.32 18.98 -12.09
C ILE A 537 13.80 19.04 -12.40
N SER A 538 14.15 18.76 -13.67
CA SER A 538 15.46 19.03 -14.28
C SER A 538 15.28 19.54 -15.70
N GLY A 539 16.13 20.48 -16.12
CA GLY A 539 16.13 21.05 -17.48
C GLY A 539 15.06 22.14 -17.72
N LEU A 540 14.27 22.50 -16.72
CA LEU A 540 13.18 23.48 -16.80
C LEU A 540 13.25 24.52 -15.68
N LYS A 541 12.71 25.71 -15.96
CA LYS A 541 12.32 26.72 -14.97
C LYS A 541 10.80 26.89 -15.03
N VAL A 542 10.14 26.80 -13.87
CA VAL A 542 8.68 26.84 -13.76
C VAL A 542 8.28 27.90 -12.75
N THR A 543 7.36 28.80 -13.16
CA THR A 543 6.74 29.76 -12.23
C THR A 543 5.25 29.48 -12.12
N CYS A 544 4.77 29.28 -10.88
CA CYS A 544 3.36 29.08 -10.58
C CYS A 544 2.86 30.21 -9.67
N LYS A 545 1.68 30.74 -9.96
CA LYS A 545 0.99 31.72 -9.11
C LYS A 545 -0.18 31.05 -8.39
N ARG A 546 -0.05 30.81 -7.09
CA ARG A 546 -1.06 30.06 -6.29
C ARG A 546 -2.40 30.75 -6.19
N SER A 547 -2.45 32.09 -6.29
CA SER A 547 -3.69 32.87 -6.27
C SER A 547 -4.57 32.68 -7.51
N ASN A 548 -4.00 32.09 -8.60
CA ASN A 548 -4.75 31.75 -9.80
C ASN A 548 -5.52 30.44 -9.63
N THR A 549 -6.42 30.15 -10.59
CA THR A 549 -7.27 28.96 -10.58
C THR A 549 -6.43 27.68 -10.61
N ALA A 550 -6.65 26.80 -9.64
CA ALA A 550 -6.05 25.47 -9.64
C ALA A 550 -6.75 24.57 -10.65
N MET A 551 -5.97 23.70 -11.32
CA MET A 551 -6.56 22.61 -12.10
C MET A 551 -7.30 21.64 -11.17
N VAL A 552 -8.51 21.25 -11.57
CA VAL A 552 -9.28 20.18 -10.91
C VAL A 552 -9.43 19.02 -11.88
N VAL A 553 -9.08 17.84 -11.41
CA VAL A 553 -9.21 16.57 -12.15
C VAL A 553 -10.23 15.71 -11.41
N GLY A 554 -11.17 15.15 -12.15
CA GLY A 554 -12.19 14.26 -11.61
C GLY A 554 -11.63 12.91 -11.18
N ASN A 555 -12.51 12.04 -10.68
CA ASN A 555 -12.13 10.68 -10.34
C ASN A 555 -11.85 9.86 -11.62
N PRO A 556 -10.89 8.93 -11.57
CA PRO A 556 -10.64 8.03 -12.69
C PRO A 556 -11.85 7.17 -13.05
N ALA A 557 -12.02 6.91 -14.33
CA ALA A 557 -12.92 5.85 -14.78
C ALA A 557 -12.31 4.47 -14.44
N PRO A 558 -13.12 3.41 -14.31
CA PRO A 558 -12.61 2.06 -14.05
C PRO A 558 -11.53 1.64 -15.05
N GLY A 559 -10.36 1.26 -14.55
CA GLY A 559 -9.22 0.84 -15.36
C GLY A 559 -8.27 1.97 -15.80
N LEU A 560 -8.55 3.22 -15.43
CA LEU A 560 -7.63 4.36 -15.65
C LEU A 560 -7.03 4.82 -14.32
N GLN A 561 -5.82 5.38 -14.38
CA GLN A 561 -5.14 6.00 -13.23
C GLN A 561 -5.40 7.52 -13.15
N TYR A 562 -6.17 8.07 -14.07
CA TYR A 562 -6.46 9.50 -14.16
C TYR A 562 -7.93 9.75 -14.55
N GLY A 563 -8.45 10.88 -14.11
CA GLY A 563 -9.78 11.37 -14.46
C GLY A 563 -9.74 12.46 -15.54
N ALA A 564 -10.90 12.91 -15.96
CA ALA A 564 -11.03 14.05 -16.86
C ALA A 564 -10.74 15.37 -16.13
N VAL A 565 -10.15 16.34 -16.81
CA VAL A 565 -10.02 17.71 -16.31
C VAL A 565 -11.41 18.34 -16.24
N THR A 566 -11.86 18.69 -15.05
CA THR A 566 -13.16 19.34 -14.82
C THR A 566 -13.04 20.87 -14.68
N THR A 567 -11.86 21.37 -14.29
CA THR A 567 -11.53 22.80 -14.30
C THR A 567 -10.11 22.95 -14.83
N ALA A 568 -9.96 23.71 -15.91
CA ALA A 568 -8.64 24.05 -16.44
C ALA A 568 -7.88 24.96 -15.45
N GLY A 569 -6.59 24.67 -15.25
CA GLY A 569 -5.71 25.49 -14.42
C GLY A 569 -5.25 26.76 -15.13
N SER A 570 -4.85 27.75 -14.35
CA SER A 570 -4.17 28.97 -14.82
C SER A 570 -3.00 29.39 -13.91
N ARG A 571 -2.52 28.47 -13.08
CA ARG A 571 -1.42 28.72 -12.13
C ARG A 571 -0.06 28.80 -12.79
N VAL A 572 0.15 28.13 -13.92
CA VAL A 572 1.42 28.18 -14.65
C VAL A 572 1.56 29.51 -15.37
N VAL A 573 2.49 30.34 -14.89
CA VAL A 573 2.77 31.67 -15.44
C VAL A 573 3.89 31.60 -16.48
N SER A 574 4.94 30.82 -16.20
CA SER A 574 6.03 30.62 -17.16
C SER A 574 6.59 29.21 -17.12
N LEU A 575 6.99 28.72 -18.30
CA LEU A 575 7.84 27.55 -18.50
C LEU A 575 8.98 27.97 -19.41
N THR A 576 10.22 27.74 -18.96
CA THR A 576 11.41 28.13 -19.72
C THR A 576 12.42 26.98 -19.66
N LEU A 577 13.00 26.59 -20.80
CA LEU A 577 14.07 25.60 -20.83
C LEU A 577 15.35 26.17 -20.21
N ALA A 578 16.29 25.29 -19.86
CA ALA A 578 17.55 25.69 -19.22
C ALA A 578 18.39 26.67 -20.07
N ASP A 579 18.26 26.63 -21.40
CA ASP A 579 18.92 27.53 -22.35
C ASP A 579 18.22 28.91 -22.48
N GLY A 580 17.11 29.12 -21.78
CA GLY A 580 16.32 30.35 -21.83
C GLY A 580 15.16 30.35 -22.83
N THR A 581 14.96 29.28 -23.61
CA THR A 581 13.84 29.14 -24.54
C THR A 581 12.51 29.12 -23.79
N LYS A 582 11.64 30.08 -24.06
CA LYS A 582 10.31 30.17 -23.44
C LYS A 582 9.31 29.24 -24.13
N LEU A 583 8.67 28.38 -23.36
CA LEU A 583 7.55 27.53 -23.79
C LEU A 583 6.20 28.16 -23.42
N VAL A 584 6.14 28.78 -22.23
CA VAL A 584 4.98 29.54 -21.72
C VAL A 584 5.48 30.88 -21.18
N ASP A 585 4.83 31.97 -21.54
CA ASP A 585 5.10 33.30 -21.05
C ASP A 585 3.79 34.00 -20.67
N ASN A 586 3.73 34.64 -19.48
CA ASN A 586 2.52 35.28 -18.92
C ASN A 586 1.27 34.36 -18.98
N GLY A 587 1.44 33.07 -18.76
CA GLY A 587 0.36 32.07 -18.76
C GLY A 587 -0.08 31.58 -20.15
N ALA A 588 0.42 32.20 -21.23
CA ALA A 588 0.13 31.81 -22.61
C ALA A 588 1.25 30.94 -23.20
N VAL A 589 0.87 29.94 -23.98
CA VAL A 589 1.83 29.15 -24.78
C VAL A 589 2.46 30.04 -25.85
N VAL A 590 3.78 30.02 -25.95
CA VAL A 590 4.52 30.82 -26.93
C VAL A 590 4.33 30.21 -28.34
N ALA A 591 3.98 31.05 -29.31
CA ALA A 591 3.82 30.62 -30.70
C ALA A 591 5.15 30.08 -31.25
N GLY A 592 5.13 28.90 -31.83
CA GLY A 592 6.35 28.25 -32.36
C GLY A 592 7.28 27.70 -31.28
N ALA A 593 6.84 27.57 -30.02
CA ALA A 593 7.61 26.89 -28.99
C ALA A 593 7.97 25.47 -29.40
N PRO A 594 9.23 25.02 -29.18
CA PRO A 594 9.65 23.68 -29.56
C PRO A 594 8.92 22.60 -28.78
N ALA A 595 8.79 21.42 -29.36
CA ALA A 595 8.45 20.22 -28.63
C ALA A 595 9.63 19.76 -27.76
N VAL A 596 9.36 19.01 -26.70
CA VAL A 596 10.33 18.62 -25.68
C VAL A 596 10.17 17.15 -25.35
N ASP A 597 11.26 16.42 -25.26
CA ASP A 597 11.26 15.07 -24.71
C ASP A 597 11.16 15.15 -23.18
N VAL A 598 10.20 14.42 -22.61
CA VAL A 598 9.94 14.45 -21.16
C VAL A 598 10.18 13.08 -20.56
N ILE A 599 11.07 13.03 -19.59
CA ILE A 599 11.38 11.82 -18.82
C ILE A 599 10.64 11.84 -17.48
N THR A 600 10.05 10.73 -17.12
CA THR A 600 9.46 10.51 -15.80
C THR A 600 9.54 9.02 -15.42
N ASN A 601 8.94 8.64 -14.30
CA ASN A 601 8.81 7.25 -13.92
C ASN A 601 7.50 6.63 -14.49
N SER A 602 7.47 5.30 -14.64
CA SER A 602 6.36 4.58 -15.28
C SER A 602 5.01 4.77 -14.57
N PHE A 603 4.98 4.92 -13.24
CA PHE A 603 3.75 5.22 -12.51
C PHE A 603 3.16 6.57 -12.93
N THR A 604 3.97 7.62 -12.93
CA THR A 604 3.52 8.97 -13.38
C THR A 604 3.13 8.95 -14.87
N ALA A 605 3.88 8.22 -15.69
CA ALA A 605 3.63 8.11 -17.13
C ALA A 605 2.28 7.46 -17.48
N THR A 606 1.78 6.56 -16.65
CA THR A 606 0.46 5.93 -16.83
C THR A 606 -0.69 6.76 -16.25
N GLY A 607 -0.41 7.97 -15.77
CA GLY A 607 -1.41 8.88 -15.19
C GLY A 607 -1.49 8.83 -13.66
N GLY A 608 -0.58 8.10 -12.99
CA GLY A 608 -0.48 8.07 -11.53
C GLY A 608 -0.41 9.46 -10.92
N ASP A 609 -0.84 9.63 -9.68
CA ASP A 609 -1.09 10.93 -9.05
C ASP A 609 -2.13 11.80 -9.81
N ASN A 610 -2.95 11.12 -10.62
CA ASN A 610 -4.03 11.73 -11.41
C ASN A 610 -3.51 12.77 -12.44
N PHE A 611 -2.51 12.38 -13.26
CA PHE A 611 -1.97 13.16 -14.38
C PHE A 611 -2.64 12.81 -15.70
N PRO A 612 -3.74 13.49 -16.13
CA PRO A 612 -4.50 13.13 -17.33
C PRO A 612 -3.66 13.26 -18.61
N THR A 613 -2.83 14.26 -18.72
CA THR A 613 -2.02 14.52 -19.91
C THR A 613 -0.98 13.41 -20.14
N PHE A 614 -0.31 12.94 -19.09
CA PHE A 614 0.60 11.80 -19.18
C PHE A 614 -0.16 10.51 -19.47
N GLY A 615 -1.25 10.25 -18.75
CA GLY A 615 -2.02 9.02 -18.94
C GLY A 615 -2.70 8.89 -20.31
N ALA A 616 -3.00 10.01 -20.97
CA ALA A 616 -3.55 10.04 -22.33
C ALA A 616 -2.48 9.96 -23.45
N ALA A 617 -1.22 10.25 -23.12
CA ALA A 617 -0.10 10.23 -24.07
C ALA A 617 0.58 8.85 -24.12
N THR A 618 1.25 8.56 -25.24
CA THR A 618 2.05 7.32 -25.36
C THR A 618 3.46 7.56 -24.87
N SER A 619 3.94 6.72 -23.95
CA SER A 619 5.32 6.74 -23.49
C SER A 619 6.07 5.48 -23.91
N LYS A 620 7.40 5.61 -24.12
CA LYS A 620 8.33 4.48 -24.24
C LYS A 620 8.89 4.14 -22.87
N VAL A 621 8.56 2.96 -22.34
CA VAL A 621 9.14 2.48 -21.08
C VAL A 621 10.42 1.71 -21.37
N LEU A 622 11.52 2.10 -20.72
CA LEU A 622 12.83 1.48 -20.85
C LEU A 622 13.12 0.54 -19.67
N GLY A 623 14.04 -0.41 -19.84
CA GLY A 623 14.35 -1.46 -18.87
C GLY A 623 15.08 -1.02 -17.60
N TYR A 624 15.31 0.28 -17.41
CA TYR A 624 16.04 0.84 -16.26
C TYR A 624 15.08 1.29 -15.16
N SER A 625 15.43 1.04 -13.90
CA SER A 625 14.65 1.58 -12.77
C SER A 625 15.04 3.04 -12.48
N TYR A 626 14.13 3.77 -11.86
CA TYR A 626 14.40 5.15 -11.44
C TYR A 626 15.46 5.21 -10.30
N GLU A 627 15.55 4.18 -9.46
CA GLU A 627 16.61 4.04 -8.46
C GLU A 627 17.97 3.80 -9.12
N GLU A 628 18.02 2.97 -10.18
CA GLU A 628 19.25 2.73 -10.94
C GLU A 628 19.78 4.02 -11.57
N ALA A 629 18.90 4.93 -12.00
CA ALA A 629 19.30 6.24 -12.50
C ALA A 629 20.06 7.03 -11.43
N LEU A 630 19.51 7.11 -10.22
CA LEU A 630 20.15 7.78 -9.10
C LEU A 630 21.49 7.13 -8.71
N TYR A 631 21.52 5.80 -8.62
CA TYR A 631 22.74 5.06 -8.31
C TYR A 631 23.87 5.35 -9.31
N ARG A 632 23.58 5.23 -10.60
CA ARG A 632 24.57 5.51 -11.67
C ARG A 632 25.01 6.97 -11.68
N TYR A 633 24.10 7.89 -11.40
CA TYR A 633 24.41 9.31 -11.33
C TYR A 633 25.35 9.62 -10.17
N LEU A 634 25.10 9.08 -8.98
CA LEU A 634 26.00 9.23 -7.83
C LEU A 634 27.38 8.62 -8.08
N LEU A 635 27.46 7.52 -8.83
CA LEU A 635 28.76 6.93 -9.25
C LEU A 635 29.54 7.79 -10.24
N SER A 636 28.91 8.73 -10.95
CA SER A 636 29.55 9.57 -11.97
C SER A 636 30.34 10.76 -11.39
N PHE A 637 30.14 11.07 -10.12
CA PHE A 637 30.85 12.17 -9.48
C PHE A 637 32.36 11.88 -9.32
N PRO A 638 33.20 12.90 -9.28
CA PRO A 638 34.63 12.73 -9.02
C PRO A 638 34.88 12.01 -7.69
N LYS A 639 35.91 11.16 -7.66
CA LYS A 639 36.30 10.46 -6.43
C LYS A 639 37.01 11.39 -5.48
N GLY A 640 36.62 11.37 -4.20
CA GLY A 640 37.31 12.00 -3.12
C GLY A 640 38.62 11.27 -2.71
N ALA A 641 39.32 11.76 -1.72
CA ALA A 641 40.56 11.18 -1.21
C ALA A 641 40.38 9.75 -0.66
N ASP A 642 39.16 9.40 -0.21
CA ASP A 642 38.78 8.08 0.29
C ASP A 642 38.41 7.09 -0.84
N GLY A 643 38.51 7.52 -2.11
CA GLY A 643 38.19 6.72 -3.29
C GLY A 643 36.69 6.61 -3.61
N LEU A 644 35.80 7.20 -2.80
CA LEU A 644 34.38 7.24 -3.06
C LEU A 644 33.99 8.39 -3.99
N PRO A 645 33.12 8.17 -4.98
CA PRO A 645 32.48 9.25 -5.72
C PRO A 645 31.81 10.23 -4.75
N THR A 646 32.06 11.52 -4.89
CA THR A 646 31.63 12.54 -3.92
C THR A 646 30.94 13.69 -4.62
N VAL A 647 29.70 14.01 -4.22
CA VAL A 647 29.02 15.25 -4.62
C VAL A 647 29.68 16.40 -3.87
N PRO A 648 30.41 17.31 -4.57
CA PRO A 648 31.22 18.31 -3.89
C PRO A 648 30.37 19.48 -3.38
N ALA A 649 30.77 20.08 -2.25
CA ALA A 649 30.12 21.27 -1.67
C ALA A 649 30.05 22.48 -2.64
N SER A 650 30.96 22.52 -3.63
CA SER A 650 31.01 23.56 -4.66
C SER A 650 29.97 23.39 -5.77
N ASP A 651 29.25 22.24 -5.83
CA ASP A 651 28.25 22.00 -6.88
C ASP A 651 27.09 22.99 -6.76
N ALA A 652 27.08 23.97 -7.67
CA ALA A 652 26.11 25.08 -7.66
C ALA A 652 24.65 24.62 -7.85
N ARG A 653 24.45 23.42 -8.47
CA ARG A 653 23.12 22.84 -8.70
C ARG A 653 22.39 22.52 -7.41
N TYR A 654 23.13 22.22 -6.33
CA TYR A 654 22.56 21.71 -5.08
C TYR A 654 22.87 22.59 -3.86
N LYS A 655 23.39 23.81 -4.04
CA LYS A 655 23.68 24.71 -2.92
C LYS A 655 22.45 24.89 -2.04
N SER A 656 22.69 24.84 -0.73
CA SER A 656 21.69 24.85 0.33
C SER A 656 20.73 26.03 0.27
N GLY A 657 19.46 25.75 0.51
CA GLY A 657 18.41 26.75 0.73
C GLY A 657 17.09 26.50 0.01
N GLY A 658 16.91 25.39 -0.67
CA GLY A 658 15.60 25.03 -1.26
C GLY A 658 15.22 25.79 -2.52
N GLU A 659 15.93 26.86 -2.87
CA GLU A 659 15.85 27.53 -4.17
C GLU A 659 17.05 27.11 -4.99
N GLY A 660 17.03 25.82 -5.42
CA GLY A 660 18.10 25.23 -6.19
C GLY A 660 18.28 25.97 -7.51
N GLN A 661 19.51 26.37 -7.80
CA GLN A 661 19.94 26.71 -9.16
C GLN A 661 20.31 25.39 -9.89
N SER A 662 19.42 24.42 -9.86
CA SER A 662 19.42 23.33 -10.85
C SER A 662 19.27 23.98 -12.24
N PRO A 663 19.66 23.31 -13.34
CA PRO A 663 19.24 23.73 -14.68
C PRO A 663 17.72 23.94 -14.80
N GLY A 664 16.94 23.56 -13.76
CA GLY A 664 15.54 23.92 -13.55
C GLY A 664 15.35 24.63 -12.21
N SER A 665 14.53 25.64 -12.14
CA SER A 665 14.09 26.27 -10.89
C SER A 665 12.59 26.53 -10.94
N ARG A 666 11.94 26.35 -9.77
CA ARG A 666 10.52 26.59 -9.61
C ARG A 666 10.27 27.66 -8.55
N SER A 667 9.61 28.73 -8.92
CA SER A 667 9.10 29.69 -7.97
C SER A 667 7.58 29.57 -7.81
N THR A 668 7.10 29.67 -6.58
CA THR A 668 5.68 29.75 -6.23
C THR A 668 5.46 31.04 -5.45
N SER A 669 4.71 31.98 -6.01
CA SER A 669 4.28 33.21 -5.35
C SER A 669 2.79 33.18 -4.99
#